data_75b44b525d23d36e3b2619c4c9d852ea
#
_entry.id   75b44b525d23d36e3b2619c4c9d852ea
#
_cell.length_a   1.000
_cell.length_b   1.000
_cell.length_c   1.000
_cell.angle_alpha   90.00
_cell.angle_beta   90.00
_cell.angle_gamma   90.00
#
_symmetry.space_group_name_H-M   'P 1'
#
loop_
_entity.id
_entity.type
_entity.pdbx_description
1 polymer ?
#
loop_
_entity_poly.entity_id
_entity_poly.type
_entity_poly.pdbx_seq_one_letter_code
_entity_poly.pdbx_strand_id
1 'polypeptide(L)'
;VPEPGTADPVLTAERAHLARAAECLTEMRAAASAVVDAGVDAWASERLGAARAERLRTLAADPGVPPFFGRTDSATETFHIGRRHVRDAAGDPVVIDWRAPMSRPFYQATVADRQGLERRRRFGFSGGELTGYEDEHLAEGEARGDFLRQEIERPRSGPMRDIVATIQPDQDDIVRAPLAESICVQGAPGTGKTAVGLHRAAYLLYTHGGQLARTGVLVVGPNRAFLRYIEQVLPTLGEVEVEQTTVADLTARVTVRAVDRPEVAVLKGDVRMAELLRRALWGEIRKPADSVQVPLDGRRYRVPVERLKRYVDDLRRRARADDDQQLLHYAAGRERLMMLLAEDARRQKEEAGGSPGDAETRRAARSAEVRAFCDEVWPARDAAGLLCELWSDADRLARAARGLLDDDEQALLRWTVPPRSVRSAPWTAADAVLADELAGLLERTPGYGHVVVDEAQDLSPMQCRAVARRLAAGSLTVLGDLAQATSPWSPSDWAETLAGLGRPGTVVRPLTRGYRVPGEVLDFANRLLPLIAPGLPAATAVRSEPGSLRVRPVGALAGPLVDVVGELAGVPGSIGVVCADAAVAEVAAALTAAGLPAEVLTDDGEEAARVAVVPATLAKGLEFDAVVVVDPAAIVAAEPRGLHRLYVVLTRAVSTLVVLHRDDLPEPLTAHATL
;
A
#
# COMPACT_ATOMS: atom_id res chain seq x y z
N VAL A 1 34.91 -26.66 -13.39
CA VAL A 1 34.90 -25.85 -14.62
C VAL A 1 35.08 -26.83 -15.76
N PRO A 2 34.05 -27.07 -16.61
CA PRO A 2 34.24 -27.92 -17.79
C PRO A 2 35.18 -27.23 -18.78
N GLU A 3 35.92 -28.04 -19.51
CA GLU A 3 36.85 -27.60 -20.55
C GLU A 3 36.15 -26.73 -21.62
N PRO A 4 36.78 -25.69 -22.15
CA PRO A 4 36.20 -24.83 -23.17
C PRO A 4 36.08 -25.59 -24.51
N GLY A 5 34.84 -25.99 -24.88
CA GLY A 5 34.56 -26.58 -26.20
C GLY A 5 33.43 -27.61 -26.29
N THR A 6 32.92 -28.16 -25.20
CA THR A 6 31.75 -29.07 -25.22
C THR A 6 30.51 -28.36 -24.72
N ALA A 7 29.51 -28.21 -25.59
CA ALA A 7 28.19 -27.66 -25.17
C ALA A 7 27.63 -28.54 -24.05
N ASP A 8 27.30 -27.93 -22.89
CA ASP A 8 26.66 -28.63 -21.77
C ASP A 8 25.34 -29.27 -22.28
N PRO A 9 25.22 -30.62 -22.27
CA PRO A 9 24.04 -31.30 -22.78
C PRO A 9 22.76 -30.94 -21.99
N VAL A 10 22.90 -30.63 -20.71
CA VAL A 10 21.79 -30.20 -19.83
C VAL A 10 21.32 -28.82 -20.27
N LEU A 11 22.25 -27.88 -20.44
CA LEU A 11 21.90 -26.52 -20.88
C LEU A 11 21.26 -26.51 -22.28
N THR A 12 21.73 -27.43 -23.17
CA THR A 12 21.16 -27.59 -24.51
C THR A 12 19.71 -28.11 -24.44
N ALA A 13 19.43 -29.10 -23.59
CA ALA A 13 18.09 -29.64 -23.39
C ALA A 13 17.12 -28.57 -22.79
N GLU A 14 17.59 -27.79 -21.83
CA GLU A 14 16.79 -26.73 -21.23
C GLU A 14 16.51 -25.57 -22.21
N ARG A 15 17.45 -25.23 -23.09
CA ARG A 15 17.21 -24.27 -24.18
C ARG A 15 16.19 -24.80 -25.20
N ALA A 16 16.19 -26.07 -25.51
CA ALA A 16 15.17 -26.68 -26.35
C ALA A 16 13.78 -26.64 -25.69
N HIS A 17 13.71 -26.88 -24.38
CA HIS A 17 12.46 -26.75 -23.63
C HIS A 17 11.97 -25.29 -23.57
N LEU A 18 12.88 -24.31 -23.45
CA LEU A 18 12.57 -22.88 -23.50
C LEU A 18 11.92 -22.49 -24.83
N ALA A 19 12.50 -22.96 -25.96
CA ALA A 19 11.96 -22.73 -27.30
C ALA A 19 10.55 -23.33 -27.43
N ARG A 20 10.38 -24.61 -27.01
CA ARG A 20 9.05 -25.27 -26.99
C ARG A 20 8.04 -24.50 -26.16
N ALA A 21 8.39 -24.04 -24.98
CA ALA A 21 7.48 -23.28 -24.11
C ALA A 21 7.05 -21.95 -24.77
N ALA A 22 7.96 -21.28 -25.48
CA ALA A 22 7.66 -20.05 -26.22
C ALA A 22 6.72 -20.30 -27.41
N GLU A 23 6.93 -21.42 -28.17
CA GLU A 23 6.03 -21.84 -29.24
C GLU A 23 4.64 -22.14 -28.71
N CYS A 24 4.50 -22.98 -27.69
CA CYS A 24 3.20 -23.32 -27.08
C CYS A 24 2.47 -22.07 -26.55
N LEU A 25 3.18 -21.10 -25.95
CA LEU A 25 2.59 -19.84 -25.51
C LEU A 25 2.03 -19.03 -26.70
N THR A 26 2.76 -19.02 -27.83
CA THR A 26 2.32 -18.37 -29.07
C THR A 26 1.06 -19.03 -29.64
N GLU A 27 1.02 -20.38 -29.67
CA GLU A 27 -0.14 -21.15 -30.09
C GLU A 27 -1.36 -20.93 -29.18
N MET A 28 -1.18 -20.94 -27.87
CA MET A 28 -2.24 -20.62 -26.90
C MET A 28 -2.82 -19.23 -27.13
N ARG A 29 -1.96 -18.24 -27.44
CA ARG A 29 -2.37 -16.88 -27.75
C ARG A 29 -3.13 -16.80 -29.08
N ALA A 30 -2.65 -17.49 -30.11
CA ALA A 30 -3.32 -17.57 -31.40
C ALA A 30 -4.71 -18.23 -31.26
N ALA A 31 -4.81 -19.32 -30.51
CA ALA A 31 -6.08 -20.00 -30.22
C ALA A 31 -7.05 -19.08 -29.45
N ALA A 32 -6.59 -18.34 -28.46
CA ALA A 32 -7.40 -17.36 -27.73
C ALA A 32 -7.89 -16.21 -28.63
N SER A 33 -7.07 -15.79 -29.61
CA SER A 33 -7.42 -14.75 -30.59
C SER A 33 -8.46 -15.23 -31.61
N ALA A 34 -8.48 -16.51 -31.93
CA ALA A 34 -9.39 -17.11 -32.91
C ALA A 34 -10.80 -17.37 -32.36
N VAL A 35 -11.01 -17.29 -31.05
CA VAL A 35 -12.36 -17.44 -30.44
C VAL A 35 -13.25 -16.28 -30.88
N VAL A 36 -14.41 -16.60 -31.50
CA VAL A 36 -15.37 -15.60 -31.95
C VAL A 36 -16.29 -15.22 -30.78
N ASP A 37 -16.47 -13.92 -30.55
CA ASP A 37 -17.29 -13.37 -29.45
C ASP A 37 -18.81 -13.42 -29.82
N ALA A 38 -19.32 -14.57 -30.19
CA ALA A 38 -20.71 -14.78 -30.52
C ALA A 38 -21.48 -15.30 -29.28
N GLY A 39 -22.01 -14.41 -28.47
CA GLY A 39 -22.96 -14.73 -27.40
C GLY A 39 -24.39 -14.83 -27.92
N VAL A 40 -25.28 -15.42 -27.12
CA VAL A 40 -26.71 -15.56 -27.43
C VAL A 40 -27.42 -14.21 -27.44
N ASP A 41 -26.87 -13.20 -26.77
CA ASP A 41 -27.34 -11.82 -26.73
C ASP A 41 -26.19 -10.83 -26.61
N ALA A 42 -26.47 -9.52 -26.66
CA ALA A 42 -25.48 -8.46 -26.59
C ALA A 42 -24.69 -8.46 -25.25
N TRP A 43 -25.35 -8.80 -24.16
CA TRP A 43 -24.72 -8.87 -22.84
C TRP A 43 -23.75 -10.06 -22.71
N ALA A 44 -24.16 -11.24 -23.23
CA ALA A 44 -23.29 -12.40 -23.28
C ALA A 44 -22.07 -12.17 -24.19
N SER A 45 -22.27 -11.51 -25.34
CA SER A 45 -21.17 -11.13 -26.26
C SER A 45 -20.18 -10.18 -25.62
N GLU A 46 -20.64 -9.16 -24.88
CA GLU A 46 -19.78 -8.21 -24.16
C GLU A 46 -18.96 -8.92 -23.09
N ARG A 47 -19.56 -9.82 -22.31
CA ARG A 47 -18.85 -10.61 -21.30
C ARG A 47 -17.83 -11.57 -21.90
N LEU A 48 -18.15 -12.23 -23.02
CA LEU A 48 -17.20 -13.10 -23.72
C LEU A 48 -16.03 -12.29 -24.30
N GLY A 49 -16.32 -11.10 -24.85
CA GLY A 49 -15.30 -10.19 -25.34
C GLY A 49 -14.36 -9.70 -24.23
N ALA A 50 -14.91 -9.35 -23.07
CA ALA A 50 -14.12 -8.96 -21.90
C ALA A 50 -13.24 -10.12 -21.39
N ALA A 51 -13.80 -11.33 -21.26
CA ALA A 51 -13.07 -12.52 -20.84
C ALA A 51 -11.95 -12.90 -21.83
N ARG A 52 -12.21 -12.74 -23.13
CA ARG A 52 -11.19 -12.94 -24.18
C ARG A 52 -10.09 -11.90 -24.11
N ALA A 53 -10.44 -10.62 -23.97
CA ALA A 53 -9.46 -9.55 -23.84
C ALA A 53 -8.55 -9.78 -22.61
N GLU A 54 -9.12 -10.22 -21.50
CA GLU A 54 -8.40 -10.61 -20.30
C GLU A 54 -7.45 -11.78 -20.57
N ARG A 55 -7.96 -12.84 -21.22
CA ARG A 55 -7.13 -13.99 -21.58
C ARG A 55 -5.98 -13.62 -22.50
N LEU A 56 -6.19 -12.74 -23.47
CA LEU A 56 -5.14 -12.27 -24.37
C LEU A 56 -4.09 -11.41 -23.63
N ARG A 57 -4.52 -10.60 -22.67
CA ARG A 57 -3.61 -9.85 -21.79
C ARG A 57 -2.77 -10.81 -20.93
N THR A 58 -3.39 -11.79 -20.31
CA THR A 58 -2.71 -12.81 -19.50
C THR A 58 -1.69 -13.64 -20.33
N LEU A 59 -1.98 -13.87 -21.61
CA LEU A 59 -1.08 -14.59 -22.54
C LEU A 59 -0.11 -13.67 -23.29
N ALA A 60 -0.09 -12.35 -23.03
CA ALA A 60 0.81 -11.43 -23.69
C ALA A 60 2.27 -11.80 -23.34
N ALA A 61 3.05 -12.15 -24.36
CA ALA A 61 4.47 -12.43 -24.20
C ALA A 61 5.23 -11.11 -24.04
N ASP A 62 6.06 -11.02 -23.00
CA ASP A 62 7.11 -10.02 -22.92
C ASP A 62 8.40 -10.69 -23.43
N PRO A 63 9.02 -10.21 -24.51
CA PRO A 63 10.21 -10.83 -25.09
C PRO A 63 11.40 -10.90 -24.11
N GLY A 64 11.42 -10.03 -23.09
CA GLY A 64 12.47 -10.00 -22.06
C GLY A 64 12.22 -10.95 -20.89
N VAL A 65 11.03 -11.54 -20.78
CA VAL A 65 10.62 -12.36 -19.62
C VAL A 65 10.52 -13.83 -20.03
N PRO A 66 11.42 -14.72 -19.50
CA PRO A 66 11.39 -16.13 -19.84
C PRO A 66 10.11 -16.82 -19.33
N PRO A 67 9.57 -17.82 -20.06
CA PRO A 67 8.37 -18.56 -19.68
C PRO A 67 8.48 -19.28 -18.33
N PHE A 68 9.68 -19.77 -17.98
CA PHE A 68 9.95 -20.44 -16.69
C PHE A 68 11.26 -19.92 -16.06
N PHE A 69 11.43 -20.17 -14.78
CA PHE A 69 12.60 -19.76 -13.99
C PHE A 69 13.13 -20.87 -13.09
N GLY A 70 12.37 -21.95 -12.95
CA GLY A 70 12.74 -23.08 -12.11
C GLY A 70 12.25 -24.40 -12.64
N ARG A 71 12.78 -25.49 -12.06
CA ARG A 71 12.38 -26.85 -12.34
C ARG A 71 12.41 -27.68 -11.05
N THR A 72 11.48 -28.59 -10.92
CA THR A 72 11.42 -29.58 -9.84
C THR A 72 11.47 -30.98 -10.45
N ASP A 73 12.32 -31.84 -9.88
CA ASP A 73 12.39 -33.24 -10.21
C ASP A 73 12.05 -34.07 -8.98
N SER A 74 11.07 -34.95 -9.11
CA SER A 74 10.73 -36.03 -8.18
C SER A 74 11.12 -37.37 -8.76
N ALA A 75 10.93 -38.48 -8.05
CA ALA A 75 11.20 -39.81 -8.55
C ALA A 75 10.39 -40.19 -9.82
N THR A 76 9.24 -39.56 -10.05
CA THR A 76 8.30 -39.91 -11.12
C THR A 76 8.03 -38.79 -12.12
N GLU A 77 8.22 -37.54 -11.73
CA GLU A 77 7.76 -36.39 -12.50
C GLU A 77 8.75 -35.25 -12.48
N THR A 78 8.75 -34.48 -13.58
CA THR A 78 9.55 -33.27 -13.74
C THR A 78 8.65 -32.14 -14.19
N PHE A 79 8.70 -30.99 -13.46
CA PHE A 79 7.90 -29.82 -13.79
C PHE A 79 8.78 -28.58 -13.92
N HIS A 80 8.62 -27.84 -15.01
CA HIS A 80 9.16 -26.50 -15.14
C HIS A 80 8.19 -25.50 -14.51
N ILE A 81 8.71 -24.63 -13.65
CA ILE A 81 7.93 -23.65 -12.89
C ILE A 81 8.15 -22.27 -13.49
N GLY A 82 7.05 -21.60 -13.81
CA GLY A 82 7.08 -20.29 -14.45
C GLY A 82 5.98 -19.34 -13.97
N ARG A 83 5.91 -18.20 -14.63
CA ARG A 83 4.95 -17.14 -14.25
C ARG A 83 3.53 -17.41 -14.73
N ARG A 84 3.39 -18.34 -15.69
CA ARG A 84 2.10 -18.67 -16.33
C ARG A 84 2.05 -20.15 -16.63
N HIS A 85 0.84 -20.67 -16.62
CA HIS A 85 0.61 -22.05 -17.10
C HIS A 85 0.70 -22.09 -18.63
N VAL A 86 1.61 -22.90 -19.16
CA VAL A 86 1.76 -23.18 -20.59
C VAL A 86 1.49 -24.66 -20.83
N ARG A 87 0.64 -24.96 -21.81
CA ARG A 87 0.32 -26.33 -22.24
C ARG A 87 0.54 -26.48 -23.73
N ASP A 88 0.84 -27.68 -24.15
CA ASP A 88 0.92 -28.03 -25.57
C ASP A 88 -0.47 -28.30 -26.20
N ALA A 89 -0.48 -28.64 -27.46
CA ALA A 89 -1.70 -28.93 -28.23
C ALA A 89 -2.47 -30.17 -27.70
N ALA A 90 -1.81 -31.11 -27.03
CA ALA A 90 -2.43 -32.27 -26.38
C ALA A 90 -3.06 -31.91 -25.02
N GLY A 91 -2.72 -30.75 -24.48
CA GLY A 91 -3.17 -30.28 -23.18
C GLY A 91 -2.18 -30.59 -22.05
N ASP A 92 -1.05 -31.20 -22.37
CA ASP A 92 -0.03 -31.53 -21.38
C ASP A 92 0.72 -30.28 -20.88
N PRO A 93 1.01 -30.18 -19.56
CA PRO A 93 1.70 -29.02 -19.00
C PRO A 93 3.16 -28.95 -19.47
N VAL A 94 3.53 -27.87 -20.13
CA VAL A 94 4.91 -27.53 -20.51
C VAL A 94 5.56 -26.65 -19.44
N VAL A 95 4.77 -25.72 -18.85
CA VAL A 95 5.18 -24.89 -17.70
C VAL A 95 4.03 -24.84 -16.71
N ILE A 96 4.32 -25.07 -15.45
CA ILE A 96 3.37 -24.93 -14.33
C ILE A 96 3.46 -23.52 -13.77
N ASP A 97 2.31 -22.89 -13.54
CA ASP A 97 2.22 -21.60 -12.89
C ASP A 97 2.75 -21.68 -11.44
N TRP A 98 3.56 -20.73 -11.03
CA TRP A 98 4.15 -20.66 -9.70
C TRP A 98 3.10 -20.62 -8.58
N ARG A 99 1.90 -20.12 -8.87
CA ARG A 99 0.77 -20.01 -7.92
C ARG A 99 0.05 -21.34 -7.71
N ALA A 100 0.20 -22.28 -8.62
CA ALA A 100 -0.43 -23.59 -8.52
C ALA A 100 0.07 -24.39 -7.29
N PRO A 101 -0.78 -25.23 -6.66
CA PRO A 101 -0.36 -26.04 -5.52
C PRO A 101 0.86 -26.94 -5.83
N MET A 102 0.98 -27.44 -7.06
CA MET A 102 2.09 -28.29 -7.52
C MET A 102 3.44 -27.56 -7.53
N SER A 103 3.44 -26.22 -7.59
CA SER A 103 4.67 -25.42 -7.53
C SER A 103 5.17 -25.16 -6.10
N ARG A 104 4.36 -25.45 -5.06
CA ARG A 104 4.71 -25.21 -3.66
C ARG A 104 6.04 -25.88 -3.24
N PRO A 105 6.33 -27.14 -3.62
CA PRO A 105 7.59 -27.78 -3.25
C PRO A 105 8.82 -27.05 -3.80
N PHE A 106 8.73 -26.32 -4.92
CA PHE A 106 9.83 -25.49 -5.42
C PHE A 106 10.28 -24.45 -4.39
N TYR A 107 9.37 -23.90 -3.58
CA TYR A 107 9.66 -22.89 -2.58
C TYR A 107 9.91 -23.47 -1.19
N GLN A 108 9.13 -24.48 -0.81
CA GLN A 108 9.06 -24.99 0.56
C GLN A 108 9.99 -26.15 0.85
N ALA A 109 10.38 -26.94 -0.17
CA ALA A 109 11.22 -28.11 0.06
C ALA A 109 12.58 -27.72 0.66
N THR A 110 12.98 -28.45 1.68
CA THR A 110 14.27 -28.32 2.37
C THR A 110 14.92 -29.69 2.51
N VAL A 111 16.17 -29.73 2.90
CA VAL A 111 16.87 -31.00 3.21
C VAL A 111 16.16 -31.79 4.32
N ALA A 112 15.56 -31.08 5.31
CA ALA A 112 14.81 -31.68 6.40
C ALA A 112 13.40 -32.16 5.99
N ASP A 113 12.74 -31.41 5.08
CA ASP A 113 11.43 -31.78 4.51
C ASP A 113 11.46 -31.57 3.00
N ARG A 114 11.72 -32.67 2.28
CA ARG A 114 11.90 -32.65 0.82
C ARG A 114 10.60 -32.46 0.03
N GLN A 115 9.45 -32.64 0.66
CA GLN A 115 8.13 -32.60 0.00
C GLN A 115 8.05 -33.43 -1.29
N GLY A 116 8.75 -34.58 -1.35
CA GLY A 116 8.79 -35.47 -2.50
C GLY A 116 9.80 -35.08 -3.59
N LEU A 117 10.56 -34.00 -3.43
CA LEU A 117 11.58 -33.61 -4.40
C LEU A 117 12.92 -34.31 -4.15
N GLU A 118 13.57 -34.66 -5.24
CA GLU A 118 14.97 -35.13 -5.29
C GLU A 118 15.91 -33.97 -5.61
N ARG A 119 15.49 -33.12 -6.58
CA ARG A 119 16.28 -32.00 -7.06
C ARG A 119 15.41 -30.80 -7.35
N ARG A 120 15.92 -29.62 -7.03
CA ARG A 120 15.41 -28.31 -7.44
C ARG A 120 16.45 -27.63 -8.30
N ARG A 121 16.05 -27.19 -9.51
CA ARG A 121 16.89 -26.42 -10.43
C ARG A 121 16.42 -25.01 -10.56
N ARG A 122 17.33 -24.05 -10.48
CA ARG A 122 17.10 -22.64 -10.77
C ARG A 122 17.81 -22.25 -12.05
N PHE A 123 17.21 -21.36 -12.85
CA PHE A 123 17.74 -20.96 -14.14
C PHE A 123 18.17 -19.49 -14.12
N GLY A 124 19.33 -19.20 -14.75
CA GLY A 124 19.84 -17.86 -15.02
C GLY A 124 19.53 -17.41 -16.44
N PHE A 125 19.04 -16.16 -16.54
CA PHE A 125 18.71 -15.56 -17.82
C PHE A 125 19.40 -14.21 -18.00
N SER A 126 19.72 -13.85 -19.24
CA SER A 126 20.19 -12.53 -19.62
C SER A 126 19.55 -12.16 -20.95
N GLY A 127 18.79 -11.03 -20.98
CA GLY A 127 18.06 -10.63 -22.20
C GLY A 127 17.05 -11.65 -22.73
N GLY A 128 16.48 -12.50 -21.85
CA GLY A 128 15.57 -13.59 -22.23
C GLY A 128 16.27 -14.90 -22.63
N GLU A 129 17.59 -14.89 -22.79
CA GLU A 129 18.38 -16.11 -23.12
C GLU A 129 18.83 -16.83 -21.85
N LEU A 130 18.75 -18.16 -21.87
CA LEU A 130 19.21 -19.04 -20.80
C LEU A 130 20.76 -19.08 -20.77
N THR A 131 21.34 -18.52 -19.69
CA THR A 131 22.80 -18.40 -19.52
C THR A 131 23.40 -19.49 -18.65
N GLY A 132 22.61 -20.06 -17.72
CA GLY A 132 23.09 -21.07 -16.79
C GLY A 132 22.00 -21.67 -15.93
N TYR A 133 22.37 -22.62 -15.09
CA TYR A 133 21.46 -23.22 -14.08
C TYR A 133 22.25 -23.62 -12.84
N GLU A 134 21.52 -23.79 -11.74
CA GLU A 134 22.02 -24.34 -10.48
C GLU A 134 21.13 -25.47 -10.01
N ASP A 135 21.73 -26.63 -9.68
CA ASP A 135 21.04 -27.77 -9.09
C ASP A 135 21.24 -27.82 -7.57
N GLU A 136 20.15 -27.91 -6.85
CA GLU A 136 20.14 -28.21 -5.43
C GLU A 136 19.64 -29.64 -5.22
N HIS A 137 20.55 -30.54 -4.80
CA HIS A 137 20.25 -31.93 -4.49
C HIS A 137 19.79 -32.06 -3.04
N LEU A 138 18.47 -32.13 -2.86
CA LEU A 138 17.85 -32.17 -1.51
C LEU A 138 18.14 -33.49 -0.77
N ALA A 139 18.56 -34.55 -1.50
CA ALA A 139 18.92 -35.84 -0.92
C ALA A 139 20.31 -35.82 -0.28
N GLU A 140 21.23 -35.04 -0.81
CA GLU A 140 22.65 -35.09 -0.47
C GLU A 140 23.08 -34.02 0.51
N GLY A 141 22.17 -33.05 0.81
CA GLY A 141 22.44 -31.99 1.78
C GLY A 141 23.47 -30.98 1.31
N GLU A 142 23.73 -30.90 -0.01
CA GLU A 142 24.63 -29.91 -0.56
C GLU A 142 24.13 -28.48 -0.31
N ALA A 143 25.07 -27.64 0.12
CA ALA A 143 24.80 -26.24 0.45
C ALA A 143 24.21 -25.51 -0.77
N ARG A 144 23.30 -24.59 -0.51
CA ARG A 144 22.80 -23.63 -1.50
C ARG A 144 23.98 -22.99 -2.20
N GLY A 145 24.08 -23.16 -3.51
CA GLY A 145 25.17 -22.62 -4.30
C GLY A 145 25.11 -21.09 -4.42
N ASP A 146 26.11 -20.54 -5.07
CA ASP A 146 26.29 -19.08 -5.22
C ASP A 146 25.31 -18.43 -6.20
N PHE A 147 24.51 -19.20 -6.95
CA PHE A 147 23.61 -18.67 -7.98
C PHE A 147 22.49 -17.77 -7.42
N LEU A 148 21.80 -18.22 -6.37
CA LEU A 148 20.78 -17.42 -5.70
C LEU A 148 21.39 -16.11 -5.19
N ARG A 149 22.60 -16.18 -4.68
CA ARG A 149 23.38 -15.04 -4.22
C ARG A 149 23.74 -14.12 -5.38
N GLN A 150 24.27 -14.65 -6.49
CA GLN A 150 24.61 -13.88 -7.68
C GLN A 150 23.38 -13.21 -8.32
N GLU A 151 22.21 -13.86 -8.33
CA GLU A 151 20.98 -13.28 -8.86
C GLU A 151 20.46 -12.14 -7.96
N ILE A 152 20.63 -12.26 -6.64
CA ILE A 152 20.33 -11.19 -5.68
C ILE A 152 21.34 -10.03 -5.81
N GLU A 153 22.60 -10.33 -6.10
CA GLU A 153 23.72 -9.36 -6.19
C GLU A 153 23.82 -8.63 -7.54
N ARG A 154 23.09 -9.07 -8.57
CA ARG A 154 23.14 -8.41 -9.90
C ARG A 154 22.80 -6.91 -9.80
N PRO A 155 23.65 -6.03 -10.41
CA PRO A 155 23.37 -4.60 -10.49
C PRO A 155 21.98 -4.32 -11.07
N ARG A 156 21.26 -3.38 -10.48
CA ARG A 156 19.88 -3.05 -10.86
C ARG A 156 19.86 -1.82 -11.77
N SER A 157 19.71 -2.06 -13.07
CA SER A 157 19.30 -1.02 -14.00
C SER A 157 17.86 -1.31 -14.41
N GLY A 158 16.90 -0.47 -13.99
CA GLY A 158 15.50 -0.59 -14.40
C GLY A 158 14.49 -0.92 -13.27
N PRO A 159 13.24 -1.26 -13.63
CA PRO A 159 12.15 -1.48 -12.67
C PRO A 159 12.40 -2.64 -11.71
N MET A 160 11.62 -2.69 -10.63
CA MET A 160 11.65 -3.80 -9.66
C MET A 160 11.54 -5.13 -10.38
N ARG A 161 12.57 -5.99 -10.24
CA ARG A 161 12.46 -7.38 -10.69
C ARG A 161 11.49 -8.10 -9.78
N ASP A 162 10.63 -8.92 -10.37
CA ASP A 162 9.84 -9.85 -9.58
C ASP A 162 10.78 -10.82 -8.84
N ILE A 163 10.40 -11.18 -7.63
CA ILE A 163 11.16 -12.11 -6.79
C ILE A 163 10.64 -13.54 -6.90
N VAL A 164 9.80 -13.86 -7.89
CA VAL A 164 9.15 -15.17 -8.01
C VAL A 164 10.17 -16.31 -7.99
N ALA A 165 11.32 -16.12 -8.64
CA ALA A 165 12.40 -17.14 -8.66
C ALA A 165 13.16 -17.27 -7.33
N THR A 166 13.07 -16.26 -6.45
CA THR A 166 13.90 -16.12 -5.25
C THR A 166 13.11 -16.09 -3.94
N ILE A 167 11.77 -16.25 -4.00
CA ILE A 167 10.91 -16.34 -2.80
C ILE A 167 11.44 -17.43 -1.88
N GLN A 168 11.58 -17.10 -0.59
CA GLN A 168 12.03 -18.02 0.44
C GLN A 168 10.85 -18.69 1.16
N PRO A 169 11.07 -19.81 1.88
CA PRO A 169 9.97 -20.52 2.55
C PRO A 169 9.13 -19.68 3.49
N ASP A 170 9.75 -18.81 4.30
CA ASP A 170 9.08 -17.88 5.21
C ASP A 170 8.23 -16.82 4.46
N GLN A 171 8.71 -16.36 3.31
CA GLN A 171 7.97 -15.46 2.43
C GLN A 171 6.80 -16.19 1.73
N ASP A 172 7.02 -17.43 1.24
CA ASP A 172 6.00 -18.23 0.56
C ASP A 172 4.82 -18.57 1.48
N ASP A 173 5.08 -18.84 2.77
CA ASP A 173 4.03 -19.04 3.78
C ASP A 173 3.12 -17.82 3.94
N ILE A 174 3.68 -16.61 3.86
CA ILE A 174 2.90 -15.37 3.88
C ILE A 174 2.11 -15.20 2.58
N VAL A 175 2.75 -15.43 1.43
CA VAL A 175 2.13 -15.30 0.11
C VAL A 175 0.93 -16.22 -0.02
N ARG A 176 1.04 -17.48 0.43
CA ARG A 176 0.00 -18.53 0.28
C ARG A 176 -1.00 -18.62 1.44
N ALA A 177 -0.90 -17.76 2.44
CA ALA A 177 -1.86 -17.77 3.54
C ALA A 177 -3.29 -17.50 3.02
N PRO A 178 -4.33 -18.11 3.61
CA PRO A 178 -5.72 -18.04 3.15
C PRO A 178 -6.25 -16.61 2.99
N LEU A 179 -7.19 -16.40 2.05
CA LEU A 179 -7.84 -15.09 1.84
C LEU A 179 -8.54 -14.58 3.10
N ALA A 180 -9.12 -15.45 3.91
CA ALA A 180 -9.82 -15.06 5.14
C ALA A 180 -8.88 -14.54 6.24
N GLU A 181 -7.57 -14.79 6.13
CA GLU A 181 -6.57 -14.40 7.12
C GLU A 181 -5.99 -13.02 6.80
N SER A 182 -6.18 -12.06 7.71
CA SER A 182 -5.43 -10.80 7.68
C SER A 182 -4.05 -11.04 8.27
N ILE A 183 -3.03 -10.44 7.67
CA ILE A 183 -1.62 -10.62 8.06
C ILE A 183 -0.94 -9.28 8.19
N CYS A 184 -0.11 -9.13 9.23
CA CYS A 184 0.82 -8.02 9.37
C CYS A 184 2.25 -8.55 9.20
N VAL A 185 3.01 -7.97 8.28
CA VAL A 185 4.41 -8.33 8.02
C VAL A 185 5.31 -7.26 8.63
N GLN A 186 5.98 -7.59 9.73
CA GLN A 186 7.08 -6.81 10.27
C GLN A 186 8.35 -7.23 9.54
N GLY A 187 8.79 -6.44 8.59
CA GLY A 187 9.97 -6.79 7.80
C GLY A 187 11.05 -5.73 7.91
N ALA A 188 12.25 -6.16 8.28
CA ALA A 188 13.43 -5.32 8.32
C ALA A 188 13.83 -4.80 6.92
N PRO A 189 14.77 -3.85 6.82
CA PRO A 189 15.26 -3.35 5.53
C PRO A 189 15.76 -4.49 4.62
N GLY A 190 15.39 -4.44 3.34
CA GLY A 190 15.85 -5.41 2.35
C GLY A 190 15.27 -6.82 2.45
N THR A 191 14.27 -7.07 3.30
CA THR A 191 13.61 -8.39 3.45
C THR A 191 12.59 -8.70 2.36
N GLY A 192 12.30 -7.77 1.45
CA GLY A 192 11.35 -7.97 0.36
C GLY A 192 9.87 -7.84 0.76
N LYS A 193 9.53 -7.13 1.84
CA LYS A 193 8.14 -6.90 2.31
C LYS A 193 7.15 -6.59 1.19
N THR A 194 7.44 -5.52 0.44
CA THR A 194 6.61 -5.05 -0.68
C THR A 194 6.37 -6.13 -1.71
N ALA A 195 7.46 -6.82 -2.11
CA ALA A 195 7.36 -7.91 -3.07
C ALA A 195 6.48 -9.05 -2.54
N VAL A 196 6.64 -9.44 -1.27
CA VAL A 196 5.78 -10.44 -0.63
C VAL A 196 4.31 -10.03 -0.65
N GLY A 197 4.01 -8.77 -0.35
CA GLY A 197 2.62 -8.24 -0.39
C GLY A 197 2.02 -8.29 -1.80
N LEU A 198 2.78 -7.89 -2.82
CA LEU A 198 2.33 -7.94 -4.22
C LEU A 198 2.15 -9.38 -4.72
N HIS A 199 3.08 -10.29 -4.37
CA HIS A 199 2.94 -11.71 -4.71
C HIS A 199 1.75 -12.34 -4.00
N ARG A 200 1.46 -11.95 -2.75
CA ARG A 200 0.25 -12.38 -2.06
C ARG A 200 -1.01 -11.88 -2.77
N ALA A 201 -1.07 -10.63 -3.20
CA ALA A 201 -2.18 -10.10 -3.97
C ALA A 201 -2.41 -10.92 -5.27
N ALA A 202 -1.32 -11.18 -6.02
CA ALA A 202 -1.36 -12.01 -7.23
C ALA A 202 -1.78 -13.46 -6.95
N TYR A 203 -1.30 -14.07 -5.87
CA TYR A 203 -1.70 -15.41 -5.45
C TYR A 203 -3.19 -15.48 -5.08
N LEU A 204 -3.70 -14.51 -4.33
CA LEU A 204 -5.09 -14.44 -3.92
C LEU A 204 -6.02 -14.22 -5.12
N LEU A 205 -5.65 -13.36 -6.07
CA LEU A 205 -6.39 -13.19 -7.33
C LEU A 205 -6.45 -14.47 -8.15
N TYR A 206 -5.34 -15.19 -8.25
CA TYR A 206 -5.29 -16.48 -8.93
C TYR A 206 -6.19 -17.54 -8.28
N THR A 207 -6.12 -17.67 -6.95
CA THR A 207 -6.85 -18.71 -6.21
C THR A 207 -8.32 -18.38 -5.95
N HIS A 208 -8.66 -17.09 -5.82
CA HIS A 208 -9.99 -16.58 -5.47
C HIS A 208 -10.54 -15.61 -6.52
N GLY A 209 -10.12 -15.72 -7.78
CA GLY A 209 -10.47 -14.80 -8.87
C GLY A 209 -11.97 -14.55 -9.02
N GLY A 210 -12.82 -15.58 -8.90
CA GLY A 210 -14.28 -15.42 -8.98
C GLY A 210 -14.90 -14.53 -7.89
N GLN A 211 -14.29 -14.45 -6.72
CA GLN A 211 -14.70 -13.57 -5.62
C GLN A 211 -14.07 -12.18 -5.77
N LEU A 212 -12.74 -12.12 -5.95
CA LEU A 212 -11.97 -10.87 -5.98
C LEU A 212 -12.21 -10.06 -7.26
N ALA A 213 -12.55 -10.68 -8.39
CA ALA A 213 -12.98 -9.95 -9.60
C ALA A 213 -14.24 -9.09 -9.38
N ARG A 214 -15.09 -9.46 -8.41
CA ARG A 214 -16.31 -8.69 -8.08
C ARG A 214 -16.10 -7.65 -7.00
N THR A 215 -15.18 -7.92 -6.07
CA THR A 215 -14.95 -7.08 -4.89
C THR A 215 -13.69 -6.24 -5.01
N GLY A 216 -12.81 -6.53 -5.94
CA GLY A 216 -11.55 -5.82 -6.17
C GLY A 216 -10.46 -6.13 -5.16
N VAL A 217 -9.24 -5.78 -5.56
CA VAL A 217 -8.04 -5.74 -4.70
C VAL A 217 -7.46 -4.34 -4.76
N LEU A 218 -7.14 -3.76 -3.61
CA LEU A 218 -6.54 -2.43 -3.48
C LEU A 218 -5.13 -2.54 -2.91
N VAL A 219 -4.17 -1.84 -3.53
CA VAL A 219 -2.83 -1.63 -2.97
C VAL A 219 -2.69 -0.16 -2.60
N VAL A 220 -2.42 0.10 -1.33
CA VAL A 220 -2.15 1.44 -0.79
C VAL A 220 -0.66 1.60 -0.57
N GLY A 221 -0.03 2.46 -1.35
CA GLY A 221 1.40 2.76 -1.26
C GLY A 221 1.70 4.10 -0.57
N PRO A 222 2.96 4.33 -0.17
CA PRO A 222 3.35 5.53 0.54
C PRO A 222 3.33 6.80 -0.33
N ASN A 223 3.66 6.69 -1.62
CA ASN A 223 3.70 7.80 -2.56
C ASN A 223 3.51 7.35 -4.02
N ARG A 224 3.33 8.29 -4.94
CA ARG A 224 3.09 8.00 -6.37
C ARG A 224 4.31 7.44 -7.10
N ALA A 225 5.53 7.80 -6.69
CA ALA A 225 6.75 7.25 -7.27
C ALA A 225 6.85 5.74 -6.99
N PHE A 226 6.54 5.33 -5.77
CA PHE A 226 6.43 3.94 -5.38
C PHE A 226 5.34 3.21 -6.20
N LEU A 227 4.17 3.81 -6.40
CA LEU A 227 3.09 3.19 -7.18
C LEU A 227 3.51 2.97 -8.64
N ARG A 228 4.14 3.94 -9.30
CA ARG A 228 4.69 3.76 -10.65
C ARG A 228 5.71 2.61 -10.72
N TYR A 229 6.50 2.46 -9.68
CA TYR A 229 7.47 1.38 -9.58
C TYR A 229 6.81 0.00 -9.49
N ILE A 230 5.75 -0.17 -8.69
CA ILE A 230 5.03 -1.45 -8.56
C ILE A 230 4.08 -1.71 -9.73
N GLU A 231 3.58 -0.70 -10.43
CA GLU A 231 2.74 -0.82 -11.62
C GLU A 231 3.40 -1.67 -12.71
N GLN A 232 4.72 -1.63 -12.80
CA GLN A 232 5.49 -2.43 -13.74
C GLN A 232 5.66 -3.91 -13.30
N VAL A 233 5.48 -4.21 -12.01
CA VAL A 233 5.66 -5.56 -11.44
C VAL A 233 4.41 -6.41 -11.58
N LEU A 234 3.23 -5.86 -11.34
CA LEU A 234 1.97 -6.62 -11.33
C LEU A 234 1.69 -7.36 -12.65
N PRO A 235 1.88 -6.77 -13.85
CA PRO A 235 1.73 -7.49 -15.11
C PRO A 235 2.69 -8.66 -15.26
N THR A 236 3.92 -8.57 -14.71
CA THR A 236 4.90 -9.67 -14.76
C THR A 236 4.47 -10.84 -13.87
N LEU A 237 3.64 -10.59 -12.87
CA LEU A 237 3.04 -11.61 -11.99
C LEU A 237 1.78 -12.23 -12.59
N GLY A 238 1.32 -11.74 -13.76
CA GLY A 238 0.13 -12.23 -14.45
C GLY A 238 -1.18 -11.56 -14.05
N GLU A 239 -1.10 -10.43 -13.32
CA GLU A 239 -2.28 -9.73 -12.79
C GLU A 239 -2.38 -8.30 -13.34
N VAL A 240 -3.58 -7.90 -13.78
CA VAL A 240 -3.85 -6.60 -14.40
C VAL A 240 -4.92 -5.81 -13.63
N GLU A 241 -5.71 -6.46 -12.78
CA GLU A 241 -6.87 -5.88 -12.10
C GLU A 241 -6.62 -5.55 -10.62
N VAL A 242 -5.49 -4.91 -10.33
CA VAL A 242 -5.18 -4.41 -8.98
C VAL A 242 -5.25 -2.89 -9.00
N GLU A 243 -6.16 -2.31 -8.24
CA GLU A 243 -6.23 -0.87 -8.07
C GLU A 243 -5.10 -0.41 -7.14
N GLN A 244 -4.40 0.65 -7.53
CA GLN A 244 -3.27 1.20 -6.80
C GLN A 244 -3.53 2.65 -6.46
N THR A 245 -3.28 3.03 -5.22
CA THR A 245 -3.52 4.39 -4.74
C THR A 245 -2.58 4.78 -3.61
N THR A 246 -2.48 6.08 -3.34
CA THR A 246 -1.91 6.59 -2.09
C THR A 246 -3.03 6.94 -1.12
N VAL A 247 -2.70 7.11 0.18
CA VAL A 247 -3.69 7.63 1.15
C VAL A 247 -4.18 9.01 0.74
N ALA A 248 -3.30 9.85 0.20
CA ALA A 248 -3.66 11.19 -0.27
C ALA A 248 -4.71 11.15 -1.41
N ASP A 249 -4.51 10.28 -2.41
CA ASP A 249 -5.46 10.12 -3.51
C ASP A 249 -6.76 9.47 -3.05
N LEU A 250 -6.67 8.47 -2.16
CA LEU A 250 -7.81 7.76 -1.58
C LEU A 250 -8.76 8.70 -0.81
N THR A 251 -8.20 9.72 -0.18
CA THR A 251 -8.94 10.69 0.67
C THR A 251 -9.14 12.05 0.00
N ALA A 252 -8.86 12.21 -1.29
CA ALA A 252 -8.89 13.46 -2.04
C ALA A 252 -10.32 14.03 -2.20
N ARG A 253 -10.97 14.42 -1.09
CA ARG A 253 -12.30 15.05 -1.06
C ARG A 253 -12.24 16.57 -1.20
N VAL A 254 -11.08 17.15 -0.92
CA VAL A 254 -10.82 18.60 -1.02
C VAL A 254 -9.47 18.83 -1.71
N THR A 255 -9.30 20.00 -2.33
CA THR A 255 -8.02 20.34 -2.96
C THR A 255 -7.06 20.89 -1.91
N VAL A 256 -6.01 20.16 -1.61
CA VAL A 256 -4.95 20.57 -0.67
C VAL A 256 -4.23 21.81 -1.21
N ARG A 257 -4.08 22.85 -0.37
CA ARG A 257 -3.49 24.16 -0.71
C ARG A 257 -2.55 24.69 0.37
N ALA A 258 -2.50 24.05 1.54
CA ALA A 258 -1.70 24.48 2.67
C ALA A 258 -1.04 23.27 3.33
N VAL A 259 -0.06 23.53 4.18
CA VAL A 259 0.63 22.54 5.00
C VAL A 259 0.35 22.87 6.46
N ASP A 260 -0.02 21.87 7.26
CA ASP A 260 -0.20 22.03 8.70
C ASP A 260 1.15 22.21 9.41
N ARG A 261 1.12 22.96 10.52
CA ARG A 261 2.21 22.87 11.49
C ARG A 261 2.22 21.45 12.10
N PRO A 262 3.39 20.92 12.48
CA PRO A 262 3.52 19.54 12.97
C PRO A 262 2.52 19.18 14.08
N GLU A 263 2.34 20.05 15.07
CA GLU A 263 1.40 19.86 16.18
C GLU A 263 -0.07 19.81 15.73
N VAL A 264 -0.42 20.57 14.69
CA VAL A 264 -1.78 20.56 14.10
C VAL A 264 -2.01 19.27 13.32
N ALA A 265 -1.01 18.84 12.55
CA ALA A 265 -1.07 17.58 11.80
C ALA A 265 -1.25 16.37 12.73
N VAL A 266 -0.52 16.34 13.85
CA VAL A 266 -0.66 15.31 14.88
C VAL A 266 -2.06 15.30 15.45
N LEU A 267 -2.59 16.46 15.85
CA LEU A 267 -3.93 16.59 16.41
C LEU A 267 -5.02 16.16 15.41
N LYS A 268 -4.95 16.60 14.15
CA LYS A 268 -5.87 16.19 13.09
C LYS A 268 -5.77 14.69 12.76
N GLY A 269 -4.60 14.07 12.98
CA GLY A 269 -4.38 12.64 12.82
C GLY A 269 -4.88 11.77 13.98
N ASP A 270 -5.22 12.37 15.13
CA ASP A 270 -5.65 11.68 16.34
C ASP A 270 -7.03 11.03 16.18
N VAL A 271 -7.20 9.82 16.74
CA VAL A 271 -8.47 9.07 16.70
C VAL A 271 -9.65 9.81 17.32
N ARG A 272 -9.40 10.73 18.28
CA ARG A 272 -10.43 11.57 18.90
C ARG A 272 -11.19 12.42 17.87
N MET A 273 -10.55 12.73 16.73
CA MET A 273 -11.18 13.47 15.64
C MET A 273 -12.37 12.72 15.04
N ALA A 274 -12.34 11.39 14.99
CA ALA A 274 -13.50 10.61 14.50
C ALA A 274 -14.75 10.85 15.34
N GLU A 275 -14.61 10.87 16.67
CA GLU A 275 -15.74 11.15 17.57
C GLU A 275 -16.16 12.61 17.50
N LEU A 276 -15.23 13.55 17.40
CA LEU A 276 -15.53 14.99 17.20
C LEU A 276 -16.39 15.20 15.95
N LEU A 277 -15.97 14.65 14.82
CA LEU A 277 -16.69 14.76 13.54
C LEU A 277 -18.06 14.08 13.60
N ARG A 278 -18.14 12.92 14.23
CA ARG A 278 -19.41 12.23 14.46
C ARG A 278 -20.37 13.08 15.28
N ARG A 279 -19.91 13.70 16.38
CA ARG A 279 -20.74 14.60 17.20
C ARG A 279 -21.18 15.84 16.43
N ALA A 280 -20.26 16.42 15.64
CA ALA A 280 -20.57 17.57 14.81
C ALA A 280 -21.70 17.26 13.82
N LEU A 281 -21.60 16.15 13.08
CA LEU A 281 -22.59 15.75 12.08
C LEU A 281 -23.94 15.39 12.71
N TRP A 282 -23.95 14.50 13.72
CA TRP A 282 -25.19 14.06 14.36
C TRP A 282 -25.81 15.13 15.27
N GLY A 283 -25.04 16.14 15.65
CA GLY A 283 -25.51 17.34 16.36
C GLY A 283 -26.38 18.27 15.51
N GLU A 284 -26.29 18.14 14.17
CA GLU A 284 -27.13 18.92 13.25
C GLU A 284 -28.63 18.54 13.32
N ILE A 285 -28.94 17.34 13.79
CA ILE A 285 -30.31 16.84 13.87
C ILE A 285 -31.00 17.50 15.06
N ARG A 286 -32.08 18.22 14.77
CA ARG A 286 -32.91 18.94 15.73
C ARG A 286 -34.12 18.12 16.15
N LYS A 287 -34.66 18.39 17.32
CA LYS A 287 -35.95 17.81 17.73
C LYS A 287 -37.07 18.54 17.00
N PRO A 288 -38.04 17.82 16.42
CA PRO A 288 -39.23 18.46 15.83
C PRO A 288 -40.00 19.29 16.87
N ALA A 289 -40.36 20.52 16.51
CA ALA A 289 -41.17 21.41 17.33
C ALA A 289 -42.64 21.33 16.95
N ASP A 290 -42.93 21.22 15.66
CA ASP A 290 -44.29 21.28 15.11
C ASP A 290 -44.67 20.02 14.32
N SER A 291 -45.97 19.82 14.08
CA SER A 291 -46.48 18.78 13.21
C SER A 291 -46.24 19.12 11.73
N VAL A 292 -46.09 18.11 10.86
CA VAL A 292 -45.95 18.30 9.43
C VAL A 292 -47.21 17.86 8.68
N GLN A 293 -47.53 18.57 7.61
CA GLN A 293 -48.62 18.22 6.67
C GLN A 293 -48.03 17.54 5.44
N VAL A 294 -48.31 16.28 5.23
CA VAL A 294 -47.81 15.49 4.10
C VAL A 294 -48.88 15.43 2.99
N PRO A 295 -48.63 15.98 1.80
CA PRO A 295 -49.56 15.88 0.68
C PRO A 295 -49.52 14.49 0.07
N LEU A 296 -50.69 13.87 -0.10
CA LEU A 296 -50.87 12.58 -0.77
C LEU A 296 -52.21 12.60 -1.53
N ASP A 297 -52.16 12.42 -2.84
CA ASP A 297 -53.35 12.34 -3.72
C ASP A 297 -54.34 13.51 -3.50
N GLY A 298 -53.81 14.74 -3.60
CA GLY A 298 -54.60 15.98 -3.48
C GLY A 298 -55.07 16.32 -2.06
N ARG A 299 -54.83 15.46 -1.06
CA ARG A 299 -55.15 15.71 0.35
C ARG A 299 -53.90 15.94 1.20
N ARG A 300 -54.04 16.51 2.37
CA ARG A 300 -52.96 16.73 3.34
C ARG A 300 -53.24 15.91 4.59
N TYR A 301 -52.25 15.11 4.99
CA TYR A 301 -52.33 14.26 6.17
C TYR A 301 -51.37 14.78 7.24
N ARG A 302 -51.83 14.95 8.44
CA ARG A 302 -51.05 15.51 9.55
C ARG A 302 -50.31 14.42 10.27
N VAL A 303 -48.99 14.57 10.39
CA VAL A 303 -48.14 13.75 11.27
C VAL A 303 -47.89 14.51 12.57
N PRO A 304 -48.36 14.01 13.73
CA PRO A 304 -48.22 14.71 15.03
C PRO A 304 -46.76 14.76 15.49
N VAL A 305 -46.41 15.81 16.26
CA VAL A 305 -45.05 16.06 16.74
C VAL A 305 -44.50 14.92 17.60
N GLU A 306 -45.33 14.25 18.40
CA GLU A 306 -44.91 13.09 19.22
C GLU A 306 -44.46 11.90 18.37
N ARG A 307 -45.08 11.71 17.21
CA ARG A 307 -44.71 10.66 16.25
C ARG A 307 -43.43 11.05 15.52
N LEU A 308 -43.30 12.31 15.14
CA LEU A 308 -42.06 12.84 14.52
C LEU A 308 -40.85 12.66 15.45
N LYS A 309 -40.99 13.03 16.75
CA LYS A 309 -39.94 12.81 17.76
C LYS A 309 -39.52 11.34 17.83
N ARG A 310 -40.48 10.41 17.86
CA ARG A 310 -40.19 8.97 17.88
C ARG A 310 -39.40 8.53 16.63
N TYR A 311 -39.80 8.94 15.43
CA TYR A 311 -39.10 8.62 14.21
C TYR A 311 -37.62 9.10 14.24
N VAL A 312 -37.43 10.35 14.62
CA VAL A 312 -36.08 10.94 14.72
C VAL A 312 -35.23 10.21 15.77
N ASP A 313 -35.78 9.94 16.97
CA ASP A 313 -35.06 9.28 18.06
C ASP A 313 -34.73 7.82 17.70
N ASP A 314 -35.63 7.09 17.01
CA ASP A 314 -35.39 5.71 16.55
C ASP A 314 -34.28 5.66 15.48
N LEU A 315 -34.30 6.56 14.51
CA LEU A 315 -33.27 6.66 13.48
C LEU A 315 -31.92 7.07 14.09
N ARG A 316 -31.89 8.01 15.04
CA ARG A 316 -30.65 8.38 15.76
C ARG A 316 -30.07 7.24 16.58
N ARG A 317 -30.90 6.40 17.18
CA ARG A 317 -30.42 5.19 17.90
C ARG A 317 -29.78 4.19 16.95
N ARG A 318 -30.39 3.93 15.78
CA ARG A 318 -29.81 3.05 14.74
C ARG A 318 -28.50 3.57 14.18
N ALA A 319 -28.34 4.87 14.08
CA ALA A 319 -27.11 5.52 13.64
C ALA A 319 -25.96 5.45 14.67
N ARG A 320 -26.27 5.10 15.93
CA ARG A 320 -25.30 4.93 17.02
C ARG A 320 -25.02 3.47 17.37
N ALA A 321 -25.63 2.53 16.64
CA ALA A 321 -25.34 1.11 16.86
C ALA A 321 -23.89 0.81 16.50
N ASP A 322 -23.19 0.10 17.38
CA ASP A 322 -21.79 -0.28 17.19
C ASP A 322 -21.60 -1.39 16.14
N ASP A 323 -22.69 -1.85 15.52
CA ASP A 323 -22.66 -2.89 14.49
C ASP A 323 -22.56 -2.25 13.10
N ASP A 324 -21.39 -2.35 12.46
CA ASP A 324 -21.11 -1.84 11.11
C ASP A 324 -22.10 -2.35 10.05
N GLN A 325 -22.71 -3.52 10.24
CA GLN A 325 -23.70 -4.06 9.30
C GLN A 325 -25.07 -3.39 9.41
N GLN A 326 -25.35 -2.71 10.52
CA GLN A 326 -26.60 -1.99 10.79
C GLN A 326 -26.42 -0.47 10.88
N LEU A 327 -25.22 0.03 10.65
CA LEU A 327 -24.93 1.46 10.74
C LEU A 327 -25.77 2.24 9.72
N LEU A 328 -26.61 3.11 10.22
CA LEU A 328 -27.41 4.01 9.39
C LEU A 328 -26.61 5.27 9.06
N HIS A 329 -26.15 5.39 7.81
CA HIS A 329 -25.50 6.61 7.34
C HIS A 329 -26.44 7.82 7.40
N TYR A 330 -25.89 9.01 7.58
CA TYR A 330 -26.64 10.24 7.80
C TYR A 330 -27.63 10.54 6.66
N ALA A 331 -27.21 10.43 5.40
CA ALA A 331 -28.06 10.67 4.24
C ALA A 331 -29.19 9.62 4.14
N ALA A 332 -28.89 8.35 4.37
CA ALA A 332 -29.88 7.28 4.40
C ALA A 332 -30.89 7.45 5.53
N GLY A 333 -30.46 7.96 6.70
CA GLY A 333 -31.34 8.31 7.82
C GLY A 333 -32.35 9.40 7.44
N ARG A 334 -31.88 10.43 6.74
CA ARG A 334 -32.73 11.51 6.22
C ARG A 334 -33.75 10.97 5.20
N GLU A 335 -33.32 10.17 4.25
CA GLU A 335 -34.22 9.55 3.26
C GLU A 335 -35.27 8.64 3.94
N ARG A 336 -34.84 7.86 4.93
CA ARG A 336 -35.75 7.00 5.69
C ARG A 336 -36.78 7.83 6.49
N LEU A 337 -36.40 8.98 7.05
CA LEU A 337 -37.34 9.90 7.69
C LEU A 337 -38.40 10.39 6.69
N MET A 338 -37.97 10.83 5.50
CA MET A 338 -38.92 11.27 4.44
C MET A 338 -39.92 10.17 4.08
N MET A 339 -39.44 8.92 3.96
CA MET A 339 -40.30 7.77 3.67
C MET A 339 -41.27 7.46 4.82
N LEU A 340 -40.82 7.50 6.08
CA LEU A 340 -41.68 7.29 7.25
C LEU A 340 -42.84 8.29 7.32
N LEU A 341 -42.59 9.56 6.95
CA LEU A 341 -43.62 10.59 6.88
C LEU A 341 -44.67 10.25 5.79
N ALA A 342 -44.23 9.82 4.62
CA ALA A 342 -45.12 9.43 3.54
C ALA A 342 -45.90 8.14 3.85
N GLU A 343 -45.25 7.16 4.50
CA GLU A 343 -45.90 5.94 4.98
C GLU A 343 -46.96 6.20 6.04
N ASP A 344 -46.75 7.22 6.89
CA ASP A 344 -47.76 7.66 7.86
C ASP A 344 -48.98 8.26 7.17
N ALA A 345 -48.76 9.13 6.18
CA ALA A 345 -49.86 9.70 5.37
C ALA A 345 -50.61 8.60 4.59
N ARG A 346 -49.89 7.62 4.05
CA ARG A 346 -50.44 6.45 3.38
C ARG A 346 -51.39 5.66 4.30
N ARG A 347 -50.92 5.35 5.52
CA ARG A 347 -51.71 4.62 6.51
C ARG A 347 -53.02 5.38 6.85
N GLN A 348 -52.93 6.72 7.09
CA GLN A 348 -54.10 7.51 7.35
C GLN A 348 -55.11 7.53 6.18
N LYS A 349 -54.59 7.49 4.93
CA LYS A 349 -55.45 7.37 3.73
C LYS A 349 -56.11 5.99 3.63
N GLU A 350 -55.38 4.92 3.93
CA GLU A 350 -55.88 3.53 3.96
C GLU A 350 -56.95 3.35 5.04
N GLU A 351 -56.76 3.92 6.24
CA GLU A 351 -57.74 3.95 7.32
C GLU A 351 -59.04 4.72 6.92
N ALA A 352 -58.92 5.69 6.01
CA ALA A 352 -60.04 6.41 5.43
C ALA A 352 -60.65 5.72 4.20
N GLY A 353 -60.27 4.48 3.90
CA GLY A 353 -60.81 3.67 2.80
C GLY A 353 -60.18 3.93 1.44
N GLY A 354 -59.06 4.64 1.37
CA GLY A 354 -58.29 4.83 0.12
C GLY A 354 -57.27 3.74 -0.10
N SER A 355 -56.72 3.62 -1.34
CA SER A 355 -55.67 2.66 -1.69
C SER A 355 -54.56 3.36 -2.46
N PRO A 356 -53.63 4.07 -1.79
CA PRO A 356 -52.53 4.78 -2.44
C PRO A 356 -51.47 3.79 -2.95
N GLY A 357 -51.01 4.02 -4.17
CA GLY A 357 -49.93 3.24 -4.77
C GLY A 357 -48.55 3.61 -4.24
N ASP A 358 -47.56 2.73 -4.46
CA ASP A 358 -46.15 2.98 -4.02
C ASP A 358 -45.52 4.20 -4.72
N ALA A 359 -45.92 4.47 -5.98
CA ALA A 359 -45.43 5.64 -6.72
C ALA A 359 -45.94 6.95 -6.10
N GLU A 360 -47.19 6.98 -5.60
CA GLU A 360 -47.77 8.12 -4.90
C GLU A 360 -47.08 8.35 -3.56
N THR A 361 -46.83 7.28 -2.80
CA THR A 361 -46.12 7.33 -1.53
C THR A 361 -44.69 7.88 -1.72
N ARG A 362 -43.96 7.39 -2.74
CA ARG A 362 -42.63 7.94 -3.07
C ARG A 362 -42.66 9.40 -3.51
N ARG A 363 -43.73 9.83 -4.21
CA ARG A 363 -43.93 11.24 -4.59
C ARG A 363 -44.21 12.11 -3.37
N ALA A 364 -45.03 11.64 -2.44
CA ALA A 364 -45.30 12.30 -1.18
C ALA A 364 -44.05 12.48 -0.33
N ALA A 365 -43.19 11.48 -0.22
CA ALA A 365 -41.91 11.56 0.45
C ALA A 365 -40.99 12.66 -0.11
N ARG A 366 -41.10 12.95 -1.40
CA ARG A 366 -40.30 13.98 -2.10
C ARG A 366 -41.04 15.33 -2.24
N SER A 367 -42.16 15.50 -1.59
CA SER A 367 -42.93 16.78 -1.63
C SER A 367 -42.14 17.95 -1.02
N ALA A 368 -42.51 19.16 -1.38
CA ALA A 368 -41.88 20.38 -0.86
C ALA A 368 -42.02 20.49 0.65
N GLU A 369 -43.18 20.14 1.19
CA GLU A 369 -43.49 20.18 2.61
C GLU A 369 -42.64 19.20 3.43
N VAL A 370 -42.48 17.95 2.94
CA VAL A 370 -41.61 16.95 3.58
C VAL A 370 -40.14 17.34 3.50
N ARG A 371 -39.70 17.87 2.34
CA ARG A 371 -38.33 18.39 2.23
C ARG A 371 -38.05 19.54 3.17
N ALA A 372 -38.92 20.55 3.21
CA ALA A 372 -38.73 21.70 4.09
C ALA A 372 -38.67 21.29 5.57
N PHE A 373 -39.54 20.36 6.00
CA PHE A 373 -39.48 19.79 7.34
C PHE A 373 -38.15 19.06 7.59
N CYS A 374 -37.69 18.24 6.64
CA CYS A 374 -36.41 17.52 6.78
C CYS A 374 -35.22 18.48 6.72
N ASP A 375 -35.28 19.58 5.97
CA ASP A 375 -34.20 20.59 5.95
C ASP A 375 -34.09 21.32 7.31
N GLU A 376 -35.19 21.46 8.04
CA GLU A 376 -35.19 22.03 9.40
C GLU A 376 -34.69 21.01 10.45
N VAL A 377 -35.21 19.77 10.42
CA VAL A 377 -34.99 18.76 11.47
C VAL A 377 -33.74 17.90 11.21
N TRP A 378 -33.49 17.56 9.98
CA TRP A 378 -32.38 16.72 9.55
C TRP A 378 -31.77 17.26 8.25
N PRO A 379 -31.00 18.37 8.33
CA PRO A 379 -30.50 19.08 7.15
C PRO A 379 -29.59 18.22 6.30
N ALA A 380 -29.64 18.40 4.97
CA ALA A 380 -28.64 17.84 4.08
C ALA A 380 -27.28 18.50 4.35
N ARG A 381 -26.22 17.70 4.39
CA ARG A 381 -24.85 18.16 4.65
C ARG A 381 -23.90 17.59 3.62
N ASP A 382 -22.81 18.30 3.38
CA ASP A 382 -21.64 17.81 2.68
C ASP A 382 -20.42 17.85 3.61
N ALA A 383 -19.46 16.97 3.35
CA ALA A 383 -18.31 16.76 4.22
C ALA A 383 -17.43 18.01 4.33
N ALA A 384 -17.08 18.61 3.19
CA ALA A 384 -16.19 19.77 3.13
C ALA A 384 -16.86 21.01 3.74
N GLY A 385 -18.16 21.22 3.50
CA GLY A 385 -18.93 22.31 4.09
C GLY A 385 -18.98 22.23 5.61
N LEU A 386 -19.30 21.05 6.16
CA LEU A 386 -19.35 20.86 7.61
C LEU A 386 -17.97 21.06 8.26
N LEU A 387 -16.91 20.55 7.65
CA LEU A 387 -15.55 20.74 8.16
C LEU A 387 -15.12 22.21 8.10
N CYS A 388 -15.48 22.93 7.03
CA CYS A 388 -15.24 24.36 6.88
C CYS A 388 -15.94 25.16 7.98
N GLU A 389 -17.20 24.83 8.28
CA GLU A 389 -17.96 25.45 9.36
C GLU A 389 -17.33 25.18 10.74
N LEU A 390 -16.84 23.95 10.98
CA LEU A 390 -16.18 23.60 12.25
C LEU A 390 -14.91 24.42 12.49
N TRP A 391 -14.06 24.58 11.49
CA TRP A 391 -12.80 25.33 11.64
C TRP A 391 -13.01 26.85 11.65
N SER A 392 -14.20 27.33 11.23
CA SER A 392 -14.53 28.75 11.16
C SER A 392 -15.37 29.25 12.35
N ASP A 393 -16.08 28.37 13.04
CA ASP A 393 -17.03 28.72 14.13
C ASP A 393 -16.59 28.09 15.48
N ALA A 394 -16.10 28.93 16.38
CA ALA A 394 -15.60 28.53 17.70
C ALA A 394 -16.67 27.82 18.55
N ASP A 395 -17.93 28.31 18.53
CA ASP A 395 -18.99 27.74 19.35
C ASP A 395 -19.42 26.37 18.84
N ARG A 396 -19.42 26.19 17.52
CA ARG A 396 -19.68 24.89 16.87
C ARG A 396 -18.60 23.88 17.23
N LEU A 397 -17.33 24.26 17.10
CA LEU A 397 -16.19 23.43 17.48
C LEU A 397 -16.25 23.05 18.96
N ALA A 398 -16.44 24.02 19.85
CA ALA A 398 -16.51 23.79 21.30
C ALA A 398 -17.64 22.81 21.71
N ARG A 399 -18.79 22.88 21.03
CA ARG A 399 -19.88 21.91 21.27
C ARG A 399 -19.49 20.48 20.88
N ALA A 400 -18.84 20.31 19.73
CA ALA A 400 -18.41 18.99 19.24
C ALA A 400 -17.23 18.43 20.04
N ALA A 401 -16.31 19.30 20.44
CA ALA A 401 -15.08 18.98 21.16
C ALA A 401 -15.25 18.74 22.66
N ARG A 402 -16.43 19.02 23.22
CA ARG A 402 -16.67 18.96 24.68
C ARG A 402 -16.22 17.64 25.30
N GLY A 403 -15.20 17.71 26.19
CA GLY A 403 -14.62 16.55 26.85
C GLY A 403 -13.77 15.62 25.95
N LEU A 404 -13.45 16.07 24.75
CA LEU A 404 -12.53 15.40 23.83
C LEU A 404 -11.22 16.19 23.66
N LEU A 405 -11.34 17.51 23.46
CA LEU A 405 -10.22 18.42 23.25
C LEU A 405 -10.27 19.55 24.27
N ASP A 406 -9.11 20.00 24.73
CA ASP A 406 -8.97 21.18 25.55
C ASP A 406 -9.03 22.49 24.71
N ASP A 407 -8.96 23.65 25.37
CA ASP A 407 -9.08 24.94 24.70
C ASP A 407 -7.89 25.25 23.78
N ASP A 408 -6.68 24.82 24.14
CA ASP A 408 -5.47 25.00 23.34
C ASP A 408 -5.54 24.12 22.07
N GLU A 409 -5.93 22.86 22.19
CA GLU A 409 -6.16 21.98 21.06
C GLU A 409 -7.25 22.52 20.11
N GLN A 410 -8.34 23.06 20.65
CA GLN A 410 -9.38 23.69 19.83
C GLN A 410 -8.87 24.95 19.12
N ALA A 411 -8.01 25.75 19.77
CA ALA A 411 -7.40 26.93 19.15
C ALA A 411 -6.47 26.55 17.98
N LEU A 412 -5.76 25.40 18.06
CA LEU A 412 -4.92 24.88 16.98
C LEU A 412 -5.73 24.51 15.72
N LEU A 413 -6.95 24.01 15.86
CA LEU A 413 -7.78 23.58 14.73
C LEU A 413 -8.47 24.75 14.01
N ARG A 414 -8.65 25.90 14.70
CA ARG A 414 -9.39 27.03 14.16
C ARG A 414 -8.58 27.82 13.15
N TRP A 415 -9.20 28.17 12.03
CA TRP A 415 -8.63 29.14 11.12
C TRP A 415 -8.67 30.55 11.70
N THR A 416 -7.53 31.22 11.69
CA THR A 416 -7.40 32.61 12.15
C THR A 416 -8.28 33.55 11.34
N VAL A 417 -8.39 33.28 10.02
CA VAL A 417 -9.26 34.03 9.09
C VAL A 417 -10.17 33.02 8.39
N PRO A 418 -11.48 33.05 8.64
CA PRO A 418 -12.43 32.19 7.95
C PRO A 418 -12.36 32.37 6.43
N PRO A 419 -12.35 31.29 5.64
CA PRO A 419 -12.30 31.38 4.19
C PRO A 419 -13.63 31.90 3.62
N ARG A 420 -13.56 32.57 2.46
CA ARG A 420 -14.75 33.12 1.80
C ARG A 420 -15.69 32.02 1.26
N SER A 421 -15.17 30.84 1.01
CA SER A 421 -15.92 29.69 0.51
C SER A 421 -15.17 28.39 0.80
N VAL A 422 -15.86 27.26 0.76
CA VAL A 422 -15.27 25.92 0.86
C VAL A 422 -14.13 25.69 -0.17
N ARG A 423 -14.30 26.23 -1.39
CA ARG A 423 -13.29 26.11 -2.44
C ARG A 423 -12.01 26.91 -2.19
N SER A 424 -12.11 28.03 -1.47
CA SER A 424 -10.96 28.90 -1.17
C SER A 424 -10.30 28.59 0.16
N ALA A 425 -10.81 27.60 0.89
CA ALA A 425 -10.27 27.21 2.18
C ALA A 425 -8.84 26.66 2.06
N PRO A 426 -7.97 26.94 3.05
CA PRO A 426 -6.58 26.47 3.08
C PRO A 426 -6.50 25.01 3.54
N TRP A 427 -7.12 24.14 2.78
CA TRP A 427 -7.16 22.71 3.07
C TRP A 427 -5.78 22.10 3.14
N THR A 428 -5.52 21.28 4.14
CA THR A 428 -4.31 20.51 4.33
C THR A 428 -4.52 19.03 4.01
N ALA A 429 -3.46 18.24 3.94
CA ALA A 429 -3.55 16.80 3.73
C ALA A 429 -4.32 16.11 4.87
N ALA A 430 -4.13 16.56 6.13
CA ALA A 430 -4.89 16.03 7.25
C ALA A 430 -6.38 16.40 7.18
N ASP A 431 -6.73 17.61 6.70
CA ASP A 431 -8.14 17.99 6.48
C ASP A 431 -8.81 17.12 5.42
N ALA A 432 -8.08 16.70 4.37
CA ALA A 432 -8.62 15.79 3.37
C ALA A 432 -9.02 14.43 3.99
N VAL A 433 -8.22 13.90 4.91
CA VAL A 433 -8.54 12.68 5.67
C VAL A 433 -9.77 12.87 6.55
N LEU A 434 -9.90 14.03 7.22
CA LEU A 434 -11.06 14.35 8.05
C LEU A 434 -12.33 14.54 7.20
N ALA A 435 -12.22 15.16 6.03
CA ALA A 435 -13.32 15.28 5.08
C ALA A 435 -13.77 13.89 4.55
N ASP A 436 -12.83 12.97 4.34
CA ASP A 436 -13.15 11.60 3.97
C ASP A 436 -13.83 10.81 5.12
N GLU A 437 -13.44 11.06 6.39
CA GLU A 437 -14.16 10.52 7.55
C GLU A 437 -15.63 10.98 7.55
N LEU A 438 -15.86 12.29 7.37
CA LEU A 438 -17.21 12.85 7.28
C LEU A 438 -17.99 12.27 6.10
N ALA A 439 -17.35 12.12 4.92
CA ALA A 439 -18.00 11.52 3.77
C ALA A 439 -18.46 10.08 4.06
N GLY A 440 -17.63 9.29 4.77
CA GLY A 440 -17.99 7.94 5.21
C GLY A 440 -19.13 7.89 6.23
N LEU A 441 -19.29 8.93 7.06
CA LEU A 441 -20.43 9.07 7.97
C LEU A 441 -21.72 9.49 7.22
N LEU A 442 -21.57 10.26 6.15
CA LEU A 442 -22.68 10.73 5.32
C LEU A 442 -23.23 9.60 4.45
N GLU A 443 -22.34 8.87 3.77
CA GLU A 443 -22.70 7.85 2.77
C GLU A 443 -21.79 6.62 2.89
N ARG A 444 -22.32 5.47 2.45
CA ARG A 444 -21.55 4.22 2.45
C ARG A 444 -20.38 4.31 1.46
N THR A 445 -19.18 4.01 1.94
CA THR A 445 -17.99 3.87 1.10
C THR A 445 -17.96 2.46 0.47
N PRO A 446 -17.75 2.32 -0.84
CA PRO A 446 -17.50 1.02 -1.46
C PRO A 446 -16.25 0.36 -0.86
N GLY A 447 -16.28 -0.95 -0.68
CA GLY A 447 -15.17 -1.70 -0.09
C GLY A 447 -14.60 -2.74 -1.04
N TYR A 448 -13.33 -3.12 -0.79
CA TYR A 448 -12.57 -4.13 -1.52
C TYR A 448 -12.59 -5.47 -0.79
N GLY A 449 -12.41 -6.56 -1.54
CA GLY A 449 -12.30 -7.92 -1.01
C GLY A 449 -10.95 -8.22 -0.38
N HIS A 450 -9.90 -7.52 -0.81
CA HIS A 450 -8.57 -7.55 -0.20
C HIS A 450 -7.89 -6.20 -0.31
N VAL A 451 -7.20 -5.78 0.75
CA VAL A 451 -6.42 -4.54 0.76
C VAL A 451 -4.99 -4.86 1.19
N VAL A 452 -4.02 -4.35 0.44
CA VAL A 452 -2.60 -4.37 0.82
C VAL A 452 -2.19 -2.96 1.19
N VAL A 453 -1.57 -2.78 2.33
CA VAL A 453 -1.08 -1.47 2.80
C VAL A 453 0.41 -1.56 3.03
N ASP A 454 1.19 -0.79 2.30
CA ASP A 454 2.65 -0.73 2.49
C ASP A 454 3.04 0.50 3.32
N GLU A 455 4.18 0.41 4.00
CA GLU A 455 4.72 1.41 4.93
C GLU A 455 3.70 1.84 6.03
N ALA A 456 2.89 0.89 6.49
CA ALA A 456 1.76 1.14 7.38
C ALA A 456 2.13 1.75 8.74
N GLN A 457 3.40 1.64 9.19
CA GLN A 457 3.89 2.23 10.44
C GLN A 457 3.85 3.77 10.44
N ASP A 458 3.72 4.42 9.27
CA ASP A 458 3.63 5.87 9.17
C ASP A 458 2.20 6.40 9.03
N LEU A 459 1.20 5.53 9.03
CA LEU A 459 -0.19 5.95 8.98
C LEU A 459 -0.64 6.56 10.32
N SER A 460 -1.27 7.73 10.24
CA SER A 460 -1.97 8.28 11.41
C SER A 460 -3.21 7.44 11.75
N PRO A 461 -3.71 7.47 13.00
CA PRO A 461 -4.97 6.81 13.37
C PRO A 461 -6.14 7.14 12.44
N MET A 462 -6.27 8.40 12.00
CA MET A 462 -7.31 8.79 11.06
C MET A 462 -7.08 8.25 9.64
N GLN A 463 -5.84 8.12 9.18
CA GLN A 463 -5.51 7.46 7.92
C GLN A 463 -5.79 5.96 7.98
N CYS A 464 -5.47 5.29 9.09
CA CYS A 464 -5.86 3.89 9.32
C CYS A 464 -7.37 3.71 9.18
N ARG A 465 -8.19 4.60 9.77
CA ARG A 465 -9.65 4.59 9.63
C ARG A 465 -10.11 4.79 8.19
N ALA A 466 -9.44 5.69 7.45
CA ALA A 466 -9.75 5.91 6.04
C ALA A 466 -9.53 4.64 5.21
N VAL A 467 -8.45 3.89 5.44
CA VAL A 467 -8.19 2.59 4.82
C VAL A 467 -9.22 1.55 5.28
N ALA A 468 -9.50 1.47 6.59
CA ALA A 468 -10.46 0.53 7.17
C ALA A 468 -11.85 0.64 6.53
N ARG A 469 -12.33 1.85 6.21
CA ARG A 469 -13.60 2.06 5.51
C ARG A 469 -13.66 1.44 4.12
N ARG A 470 -12.52 1.22 3.45
CA ARG A 470 -12.42 0.55 2.15
C ARG A 470 -12.29 -0.97 2.27
N LEU A 471 -12.16 -1.46 3.49
CA LEU A 471 -12.08 -2.88 3.76
C LEU A 471 -13.47 -3.43 4.07
N ALA A 472 -14.25 -3.80 3.09
CA ALA A 472 -15.57 -4.43 3.29
C ALA A 472 -15.45 -5.64 4.28
N ALA A 473 -16.12 -6.73 4.06
CA ALA A 473 -15.90 -7.99 4.80
C ALA A 473 -14.59 -8.71 4.39
N GLY A 474 -13.69 -8.03 3.65
CA GLY A 474 -12.46 -8.59 3.10
C GLY A 474 -11.30 -8.72 4.09
N SER A 475 -10.18 -9.23 3.62
CA SER A 475 -8.94 -9.40 4.39
C SER A 475 -7.91 -8.30 4.11
N LEU A 476 -6.90 -8.22 4.97
CA LEU A 476 -5.90 -7.17 4.97
C LEU A 476 -4.48 -7.77 4.98
N THR A 477 -3.59 -7.22 4.17
CA THR A 477 -2.14 -7.45 4.28
C THR A 477 -1.48 -6.13 4.63
N VAL A 478 -0.93 -6.04 5.83
CA VAL A 478 -0.20 -4.88 6.34
C VAL A 478 1.29 -5.15 6.20
N LEU A 479 2.01 -4.25 5.57
CA LEU A 479 3.46 -4.33 5.40
C LEU A 479 4.09 -3.12 6.07
N GLY A 480 5.18 -3.33 6.79
CA GLY A 480 5.89 -2.21 7.38
C GLY A 480 7.08 -2.62 8.24
N ASP A 481 7.72 -1.61 8.80
CA ASP A 481 8.85 -1.76 9.71
C ASP A 481 8.80 -0.67 10.79
N LEU A 482 8.54 -1.07 12.03
CA LEU A 482 8.49 -0.12 13.15
C LEU A 482 9.82 0.61 13.39
N ALA A 483 10.95 0.00 13.03
CA ALA A 483 12.25 0.68 13.10
C ALA A 483 12.38 1.83 12.09
N GLN A 484 11.64 1.77 10.98
CA GLN A 484 11.57 2.81 9.95
C GLN A 484 10.41 3.80 10.15
N ALA A 485 9.81 3.83 11.33
CA ALA A 485 8.69 4.69 11.68
C ALA A 485 9.14 6.13 11.90
N THR A 486 8.96 7.00 10.92
CA THR A 486 9.46 8.39 10.93
C THR A 486 8.39 9.43 11.22
N SER A 487 7.12 9.08 11.16
CA SER A 487 6.01 10.00 11.45
C SER A 487 5.88 10.30 12.94
N PRO A 488 5.47 11.51 13.33
CA PRO A 488 5.35 11.90 14.75
C PRO A 488 4.27 11.11 15.51
N TRP A 489 3.31 10.53 14.81
CA TRP A 489 2.22 9.69 15.35
C TRP A 489 2.49 8.20 15.26
N SER A 490 3.67 7.78 14.77
CA SER A 490 3.97 6.37 14.60
C SER A 490 3.91 5.61 15.92
N PRO A 491 3.23 4.45 15.96
CA PRO A 491 3.05 3.67 17.17
C PRO A 491 4.34 2.95 17.59
N SER A 492 4.37 2.49 18.84
CA SER A 492 5.46 1.66 19.36
C SER A 492 5.31 0.17 19.02
N ASP A 493 4.09 -0.25 18.70
CA ASP A 493 3.75 -1.62 18.30
C ASP A 493 2.64 -1.66 17.24
N TRP A 494 2.43 -2.83 16.65
CA TRP A 494 1.42 -3.02 15.61
C TRP A 494 -0.02 -3.03 16.11
N ALA A 495 -0.26 -3.21 17.41
CA ALA A 495 -1.61 -3.38 17.95
C ALA A 495 -2.49 -2.15 17.69
N GLU A 496 -1.93 -0.94 17.87
CA GLU A 496 -2.64 0.32 17.60
C GLU A 496 -2.99 0.49 16.12
N THR A 497 -2.02 0.25 15.23
CA THR A 497 -2.24 0.35 13.78
C THR A 497 -3.30 -0.66 13.32
N LEU A 498 -3.20 -1.91 13.78
CA LEU A 498 -4.14 -2.98 13.42
C LEU A 498 -5.54 -2.73 13.97
N ALA A 499 -5.65 -2.18 15.17
CA ALA A 499 -6.93 -1.75 15.73
C ALA A 499 -7.54 -0.60 14.90
N GLY A 500 -6.72 0.40 14.52
CA GLY A 500 -7.13 1.50 13.64
C GLY A 500 -7.58 1.04 12.26
N LEU A 501 -6.96 -0.01 11.73
CA LEU A 501 -7.34 -0.68 10.47
C LEU A 501 -8.53 -1.63 10.61
N GLY A 502 -9.16 -1.72 11.79
CA GLY A 502 -10.33 -2.56 12.04
C GLY A 502 -10.03 -4.07 12.06
N ARG A 503 -8.79 -4.44 12.30
CA ARG A 503 -8.33 -5.85 12.37
C ARG A 503 -7.49 -6.12 13.61
N PRO A 504 -8.02 -5.86 14.84
CA PRO A 504 -7.31 -6.19 16.07
C PRO A 504 -7.05 -7.70 16.15
N GLY A 505 -5.90 -8.09 16.71
CA GLY A 505 -5.53 -9.50 16.82
C GLY A 505 -4.99 -10.15 15.55
N THR A 506 -4.78 -9.37 14.48
CA THR A 506 -4.06 -9.85 13.28
C THR A 506 -2.67 -10.35 13.67
N VAL A 507 -2.29 -11.52 13.12
CA VAL A 507 -0.98 -12.14 13.39
C VAL A 507 0.13 -11.33 12.74
N VAL A 508 1.16 -10.99 13.54
CA VAL A 508 2.37 -10.34 13.04
C VAL A 508 3.38 -11.41 12.65
N ARG A 509 3.81 -11.39 11.39
CA ARG A 509 4.81 -12.31 10.82
C ARG A 509 6.12 -11.55 10.63
N PRO A 510 7.19 -11.89 11.36
CA PRO A 510 8.48 -11.24 11.19
C PRO A 510 9.22 -11.78 9.97
N LEU A 511 9.80 -10.88 9.16
CA LEU A 511 10.81 -11.18 8.16
C LEU A 511 12.13 -10.55 8.62
N THR A 512 13.10 -11.40 8.99
CA THR A 512 14.36 -10.98 9.60
C THR A 512 15.57 -11.16 8.67
N ARG A 513 15.43 -11.85 7.53
CA ARG A 513 16.52 -12.05 6.58
C ARG A 513 16.51 -10.97 5.51
N GLY A 514 17.53 -10.13 5.50
CA GLY A 514 17.76 -9.10 4.47
C GLY A 514 18.54 -9.68 3.29
N TYR A 515 17.97 -9.59 2.11
CA TYR A 515 18.58 -10.10 0.87
C TYR A 515 19.27 -9.00 0.06
N ARG A 516 19.09 -7.74 0.45
CA ARG A 516 19.46 -6.60 -0.36
C ARG A 516 20.59 -5.79 0.24
N VAL A 517 20.50 -5.46 1.51
CA VAL A 517 21.49 -4.64 2.21
C VAL A 517 22.70 -5.48 2.59
N PRO A 518 23.95 -5.04 2.29
CA PRO A 518 25.16 -5.73 2.71
C PRO A 518 25.29 -5.88 4.22
N GLY A 519 25.97 -6.95 4.67
CA GLY A 519 26.09 -7.26 6.10
C GLY A 519 26.71 -6.15 6.92
N GLU A 520 27.85 -5.57 6.49
CA GLU A 520 28.52 -4.48 7.20
C GLU A 520 27.62 -3.25 7.36
N VAL A 521 26.84 -2.91 6.32
CA VAL A 521 25.90 -1.79 6.33
C VAL A 521 24.74 -2.06 7.29
N LEU A 522 24.18 -3.28 7.22
CA LEU A 522 23.07 -3.65 8.09
C LEU A 522 23.48 -3.75 9.56
N ASP A 523 24.67 -4.33 9.84
CA ASP A 523 25.22 -4.41 11.20
C ASP A 523 25.51 -3.01 11.79
N PHE A 524 25.97 -2.08 10.96
CA PHE A 524 26.17 -0.69 11.36
C PHE A 524 24.84 -0.02 11.69
N ALA A 525 23.82 -0.15 10.83
CA ALA A 525 22.50 0.42 11.06
C ALA A 525 21.79 -0.23 12.28
N ASN A 526 21.92 -1.54 12.46
CA ASN A 526 21.33 -2.29 13.58
C ASN A 526 21.77 -1.80 14.97
N ARG A 527 22.89 -1.08 15.08
CA ARG A 527 23.31 -0.45 16.33
C ARG A 527 22.31 0.59 16.85
N LEU A 528 21.50 1.16 15.97
CA LEU A 528 20.45 2.10 16.35
C LEU A 528 19.21 1.40 16.94
N LEU A 529 18.98 0.12 16.63
CA LEU A 529 17.75 -0.61 17.02
C LEU A 529 17.46 -0.59 18.53
N PRO A 530 18.43 -0.76 19.43
CA PRO A 530 18.16 -0.71 20.88
C PRO A 530 17.54 0.61 21.35
N LEU A 531 17.78 1.72 20.62
CA LEU A 531 17.24 3.04 20.95
C LEU A 531 15.92 3.34 20.23
N ILE A 532 15.76 2.85 18.99
CA ILE A 532 14.60 3.20 18.16
C ILE A 532 13.48 2.16 18.21
N ALA A 533 13.83 0.88 18.41
CA ALA A 533 12.87 -0.22 18.42
C ALA A 533 13.37 -1.40 19.28
N PRO A 534 13.49 -1.23 20.62
CA PRO A 534 14.16 -2.20 21.52
C PRO A 534 13.49 -3.58 21.56
N GLY A 535 12.24 -3.69 21.09
CA GLY A 535 11.50 -4.97 21.04
C GLY A 535 11.66 -5.74 19.73
N LEU A 536 12.33 -5.17 18.71
CA LEU A 536 12.47 -5.82 17.42
C LEU A 536 13.78 -6.63 17.32
N PRO A 537 13.73 -7.85 16.74
CA PRO A 537 14.95 -8.60 16.46
C PRO A 537 15.76 -7.90 15.37
N ALA A 538 17.07 -7.87 15.54
CA ALA A 538 17.99 -7.38 14.52
C ALA A 538 17.89 -8.24 13.25
N ALA A 539 17.87 -7.60 12.10
CA ALA A 539 17.91 -8.30 10.82
C ALA A 539 19.30 -8.88 10.56
N THR A 540 19.34 -10.02 9.87
CA THR A 540 20.57 -10.64 9.40
C THR A 540 20.67 -10.53 7.88
N ALA A 541 21.82 -10.06 7.37
CA ALA A 541 22.05 -10.01 5.94
C ALA A 541 22.42 -11.39 5.38
N VAL A 542 21.90 -11.71 4.21
CA VAL A 542 22.34 -12.89 3.43
C VAL A 542 23.61 -12.58 2.64
N ARG A 543 23.80 -11.30 2.26
CA ARG A 543 24.97 -10.81 1.51
C ARG A 543 26.11 -10.47 2.46
N SER A 544 27.32 -10.97 2.15
CA SER A 544 28.55 -10.63 2.85
C SER A 544 29.52 -10.02 1.83
N GLU A 545 29.58 -8.68 1.82
CA GLU A 545 30.46 -7.92 0.92
C GLU A 545 31.43 -7.08 1.79
N PRO A 546 32.66 -7.57 2.00
CA PRO A 546 33.69 -6.81 2.72
C PRO A 546 34.00 -5.48 2.01
N GLY A 547 34.07 -4.39 2.79
CA GLY A 547 34.33 -3.04 2.27
C GLY A 547 33.10 -2.33 1.70
N SER A 548 31.90 -2.86 1.94
CA SER A 548 30.63 -2.20 1.58
C SER A 548 30.33 -0.97 2.46
N LEU A 549 30.95 -0.84 3.62
CA LEU A 549 30.83 0.30 4.53
C LEU A 549 32.13 1.09 4.64
N ARG A 550 32.05 2.42 4.44
CA ARG A 550 33.16 3.34 4.65
C ARG A 550 32.69 4.51 5.52
N VAL A 551 33.29 4.69 6.69
CA VAL A 551 33.00 5.81 7.59
C VAL A 551 34.22 6.73 7.63
N ARG A 552 34.04 8.02 7.27
CA ARG A 552 35.15 8.98 7.14
C ARG A 552 34.85 10.26 7.91
N PRO A 553 35.61 10.58 8.97
CA PRO A 553 35.62 11.91 9.56
C PRO A 553 36.28 12.90 8.59
N VAL A 554 35.68 14.10 8.43
CA VAL A 554 36.16 15.12 7.51
C VAL A 554 36.14 16.50 8.16
N GLY A 555 37.16 17.32 7.90
CA GLY A 555 37.19 18.70 8.42
C GLY A 555 36.28 19.66 7.63
N ALA A 556 36.07 19.40 6.34
CA ALA A 556 35.17 20.12 5.47
C ALA A 556 34.48 19.11 4.51
N LEU A 557 33.25 19.37 4.13
CA LEU A 557 32.46 18.42 3.35
C LEU A 557 32.70 18.46 1.84
N ALA A 558 32.83 19.65 1.24
CA ALA A 558 32.77 19.83 -0.20
C ALA A 558 33.85 19.01 -0.96
N GLY A 559 35.11 19.06 -0.55
CA GLY A 559 36.20 18.30 -1.20
C GLY A 559 36.00 16.80 -1.10
N PRO A 560 35.93 16.21 0.11
CA PRO A 560 35.73 14.77 0.29
C PRO A 560 34.44 14.23 -0.33
N LEU A 561 33.38 15.03 -0.37
CA LEU A 561 32.12 14.67 -1.04
C LEU A 561 32.32 14.52 -2.56
N VAL A 562 32.96 15.51 -3.18
CA VAL A 562 33.27 15.49 -4.62
C VAL A 562 34.17 14.30 -4.97
N ASP A 563 35.20 14.05 -4.16
CA ASP A 563 36.12 12.92 -4.36
C ASP A 563 35.38 11.57 -4.32
N VAL A 564 34.53 11.37 -3.29
CA VAL A 564 33.77 10.12 -3.13
C VAL A 564 32.74 9.93 -4.23
N VAL A 565 31.96 10.98 -4.56
CA VAL A 565 30.97 10.88 -5.64
C VAL A 565 31.65 10.66 -6.99
N GLY A 566 32.79 11.31 -7.23
CA GLY A 566 33.62 11.10 -8.43
C GLY A 566 34.15 9.68 -8.55
N GLU A 567 34.64 9.08 -7.45
CA GLU A 567 35.05 7.67 -7.38
C GLU A 567 33.86 6.73 -7.73
N LEU A 568 32.73 6.92 -7.07
CA LEU A 568 31.54 6.09 -7.27
C LEU A 568 30.95 6.24 -8.68
N ALA A 569 31.02 7.43 -9.27
CA ALA A 569 30.56 7.67 -10.63
C ALA A 569 31.40 6.93 -11.70
N GLY A 570 32.59 6.47 -11.36
CA GLY A 570 33.42 5.60 -12.21
C GLY A 570 32.89 4.15 -12.34
N VAL A 571 31.98 3.72 -11.46
CA VAL A 571 31.38 2.37 -11.44
C VAL A 571 29.94 2.46 -11.90
N PRO A 572 29.42 1.52 -12.72
CA PRO A 572 28.00 1.49 -13.10
C PRO A 572 27.08 1.40 -11.87
N GLY A 573 25.95 2.11 -11.91
CA GLY A 573 24.93 2.09 -10.86
C GLY A 573 24.43 3.48 -10.49
N SER A 574 23.39 3.53 -9.66
CA SER A 574 22.75 4.73 -9.11
C SER A 574 23.46 5.20 -7.84
N ILE A 575 23.56 6.52 -7.65
CA ILE A 575 24.20 7.12 -6.49
C ILE A 575 23.22 8.08 -5.81
N GLY A 576 22.88 7.80 -4.54
CA GLY A 576 22.11 8.68 -3.69
C GLY A 576 23.01 9.44 -2.71
N VAL A 577 23.04 10.78 -2.80
CA VAL A 577 23.72 11.63 -1.81
C VAL A 577 22.66 12.13 -0.85
N VAL A 578 22.60 11.55 0.35
CA VAL A 578 21.55 11.84 1.34
C VAL A 578 22.07 12.77 2.42
N CYS A 579 21.35 13.87 2.65
CA CYS A 579 21.69 14.88 3.66
C CYS A 579 20.44 15.42 4.35
N ALA A 580 20.61 16.15 5.44
CA ALA A 580 19.50 16.90 6.05
C ALA A 580 18.90 17.87 5.02
N ASP A 581 17.57 18.05 5.04
CA ASP A 581 16.85 18.85 4.05
C ASP A 581 17.40 20.29 3.91
N ALA A 582 17.84 20.89 5.03
CA ALA A 582 18.44 22.21 5.03
C ALA A 582 19.81 22.28 4.30
N ALA A 583 20.52 21.15 4.14
CA ALA A 583 21.83 21.07 3.50
C ALA A 583 21.76 20.76 1.99
N VAL A 584 20.58 20.41 1.46
CA VAL A 584 20.40 19.96 0.05
C VAL A 584 20.97 20.97 -0.96
N ALA A 585 20.68 22.26 -0.79
CA ALA A 585 21.16 23.29 -1.70
C ALA A 585 22.69 23.42 -1.70
N GLU A 586 23.34 23.33 -0.53
CA GLU A 586 24.79 23.38 -0.36
C GLU A 586 25.46 22.15 -1.01
N VAL A 587 24.93 20.97 -0.77
CA VAL A 587 25.42 19.69 -1.31
C VAL A 587 25.31 19.68 -2.85
N ALA A 588 24.15 20.08 -3.39
CA ALA A 588 23.95 20.16 -4.83
C ALA A 588 24.87 21.18 -5.51
N ALA A 589 25.07 22.35 -4.88
CA ALA A 589 25.98 23.37 -5.39
C ALA A 589 27.44 22.90 -5.40
N ALA A 590 27.89 22.17 -4.38
CA ALA A 590 29.25 21.62 -4.31
C ALA A 590 29.52 20.62 -5.45
N LEU A 591 28.58 19.71 -5.72
CA LEU A 591 28.69 18.74 -6.82
C LEU A 591 28.67 19.41 -8.19
N THR A 592 27.76 20.37 -8.38
CA THR A 592 27.65 21.14 -9.63
C THR A 592 28.91 21.93 -9.92
N ALA A 593 29.49 22.61 -8.90
CA ALA A 593 30.73 23.38 -9.05
C ALA A 593 31.94 22.50 -9.44
N ALA A 594 31.91 21.21 -9.08
CA ALA A 594 32.91 20.23 -9.45
C ALA A 594 32.67 19.57 -10.81
N GLY A 595 31.61 19.95 -11.54
CA GLY A 595 31.25 19.36 -12.84
C GLY A 595 30.64 17.97 -12.75
N LEU A 596 30.15 17.56 -11.57
CA LEU A 596 29.41 16.32 -11.37
C LEU A 596 27.91 16.62 -11.50
N PRO A 597 27.24 16.17 -12.59
CA PRO A 597 25.81 16.41 -12.76
C PRO A 597 25.04 15.63 -11.68
N ALA A 598 24.39 16.34 -10.79
CA ALA A 598 23.54 15.77 -9.76
C ALA A 598 22.18 16.47 -9.77
N GLU A 599 21.11 15.69 -9.69
CA GLU A 599 19.74 16.19 -9.66
C GLU A 599 19.22 16.17 -8.22
N VAL A 600 18.52 17.23 -7.82
CA VAL A 600 17.86 17.26 -6.51
C VAL A 600 16.52 16.54 -6.62
N LEU A 601 16.33 15.49 -5.84
CA LEU A 601 15.09 14.74 -5.82
C LEU A 601 13.97 15.58 -5.18
N THR A 602 12.80 15.59 -5.84
CA THR A 602 11.57 16.23 -5.35
C THR A 602 10.43 15.20 -5.34
N ASP A 603 9.35 15.48 -4.58
CA ASP A 603 8.18 14.58 -4.49
C ASP A 603 7.52 14.25 -5.84
N ASP A 604 7.56 15.20 -6.78
CA ASP A 604 6.97 15.08 -8.12
C ASP A 604 8.00 14.70 -9.21
N GLY A 605 9.26 14.46 -8.84
CA GLY A 605 10.37 14.23 -9.78
C GLY A 605 10.17 13.00 -10.67
N GLU A 606 10.45 13.15 -11.96
CA GLU A 606 10.62 12.06 -12.91
C GLU A 606 11.90 11.27 -12.60
N GLU A 607 12.17 10.16 -13.30
CA GLU A 607 13.27 9.22 -13.04
C GLU A 607 14.55 9.87 -12.49
N ALA A 608 15.04 9.38 -11.35
CA ALA A 608 16.23 9.92 -10.72
C ALA A 608 17.43 9.85 -11.65
N ALA A 609 18.14 10.98 -11.82
CA ALA A 609 19.43 11.00 -12.50
C ALA A 609 20.38 9.98 -11.84
N ARG A 610 21.42 9.57 -12.57
CA ARG A 610 22.43 8.62 -12.04
C ARG A 610 23.00 9.04 -10.68
N VAL A 611 23.17 10.34 -10.45
CA VAL A 611 23.54 10.94 -9.17
C VAL A 611 22.38 11.80 -8.69
N ALA A 612 21.77 11.44 -7.58
CA ALA A 612 20.68 12.18 -6.97
C ALA A 612 21.08 12.76 -5.62
N VAL A 613 20.82 14.05 -5.39
CA VAL A 613 20.86 14.64 -4.04
C VAL A 613 19.48 14.48 -3.41
N VAL A 614 19.43 13.74 -2.32
CA VAL A 614 18.19 13.29 -1.70
C VAL A 614 18.00 13.93 -0.34
N PRO A 615 16.95 14.74 -0.13
CA PRO A 615 16.56 15.15 1.20
C PRO A 615 16.31 13.92 2.08
N ALA A 616 16.79 13.91 3.32
CA ALA A 616 16.62 12.76 4.23
C ALA A 616 15.15 12.38 4.43
N THR A 617 14.22 13.35 4.36
CA THR A 617 12.78 13.13 4.46
C THR A 617 12.21 12.35 3.27
N LEU A 618 12.82 12.42 2.09
CA LEU A 618 12.40 11.73 0.87
C LEU A 618 13.13 10.39 0.63
N ALA A 619 14.10 10.03 1.48
CA ALA A 619 14.89 8.80 1.31
C ALA A 619 14.08 7.51 1.46
N LYS A 620 12.89 7.57 2.08
CA LYS A 620 12.05 6.40 2.35
C LYS A 620 11.45 5.81 1.07
N GLY A 621 11.56 4.48 0.94
CA GLY A 621 11.09 3.77 -0.26
C GLY A 621 12.05 3.81 -1.44
N LEU A 622 13.13 4.60 -1.37
CA LEU A 622 14.15 4.67 -2.40
C LEU A 622 15.29 3.68 -2.13
N GLU A 623 16.05 3.36 -3.17
CA GLU A 623 17.21 2.48 -3.10
C GLU A 623 18.21 2.91 -4.17
N PHE A 624 19.50 2.88 -3.79
CA PHE A 624 20.61 3.21 -4.67
C PHE A 624 21.71 2.17 -4.57
N ASP A 625 22.42 1.91 -5.66
CA ASP A 625 23.57 1.02 -5.63
C ASP A 625 24.64 1.53 -4.66
N ALA A 626 24.90 2.82 -4.65
CA ALA A 626 25.76 3.48 -3.68
C ALA A 626 25.03 4.63 -2.97
N VAL A 627 25.22 4.75 -1.66
CA VAL A 627 24.70 5.85 -0.86
C VAL A 627 25.85 6.59 -0.17
N VAL A 628 25.83 7.91 -0.30
CA VAL A 628 26.72 8.81 0.46
C VAL A 628 25.89 9.57 1.48
N VAL A 629 26.05 9.29 2.75
CA VAL A 629 25.39 10.01 3.85
C VAL A 629 26.26 11.15 4.32
N VAL A 630 25.69 12.35 4.27
CA VAL A 630 26.38 13.59 4.62
C VAL A 630 25.89 14.08 5.99
N ASP A 631 26.80 14.23 6.94
CA ASP A 631 26.54 14.70 8.31
C ASP A 631 25.36 14.01 9.00
N PRO A 632 25.48 12.74 9.43
CA PRO A 632 24.42 12.02 10.13
C PRO A 632 23.87 12.74 11.35
N ALA A 633 24.70 13.47 12.09
CA ALA A 633 24.29 14.25 13.26
C ALA A 633 23.28 15.35 12.87
N ALA A 634 23.46 16.00 11.73
CA ALA A 634 22.52 17.00 11.21
C ALA A 634 21.15 16.38 10.84
N ILE A 635 21.15 15.17 10.29
CA ILE A 635 19.91 14.42 10.00
C ILE A 635 19.17 14.11 11.30
N VAL A 636 19.89 13.65 12.33
CA VAL A 636 19.28 13.34 13.63
C VAL A 636 18.71 14.57 14.31
N ALA A 637 19.44 15.70 14.26
CA ALA A 637 19.02 16.95 14.90
C ALA A 637 17.82 17.63 14.22
N ALA A 638 17.51 17.28 12.97
CA ALA A 638 16.48 17.94 12.17
C ALA A 638 15.05 17.65 12.65
N GLU A 639 14.80 16.51 13.32
CA GLU A 639 13.46 16.09 13.74
C GLU A 639 13.48 15.21 15.01
N PRO A 640 12.38 15.14 15.77
CA PRO A 640 12.31 14.33 16.99
C PRO A 640 12.58 12.84 16.80
N ARG A 641 12.24 12.29 15.62
CA ARG A 641 12.52 10.91 15.22
C ARG A 641 13.75 10.78 14.32
N GLY A 642 14.72 11.66 14.47
CA GLY A 642 15.91 11.72 13.63
C GLY A 642 16.76 10.44 13.64
N LEU A 643 16.80 9.67 14.74
CA LEU A 643 17.47 8.36 14.76
C LEU A 643 16.74 7.32 13.87
N HIS A 644 15.41 7.32 13.83
CA HIS A 644 14.65 6.47 12.89
C HIS A 644 14.92 6.90 11.44
N ARG A 645 14.95 8.22 11.20
CA ARG A 645 15.30 8.77 9.88
C ARG A 645 16.70 8.33 9.46
N LEU A 646 17.67 8.41 10.36
CA LEU A 646 19.03 7.94 10.07
C LEU A 646 19.05 6.45 9.78
N TYR A 647 18.31 5.62 10.52
CA TYR A 647 18.19 4.18 10.23
C TYR A 647 17.64 3.93 8.82
N VAL A 648 16.60 4.67 8.41
CA VAL A 648 16.08 4.62 7.04
C VAL A 648 17.17 4.95 6.03
N VAL A 649 17.88 6.08 6.23
CA VAL A 649 18.92 6.57 5.31
C VAL A 649 20.06 5.56 5.15
N LEU A 650 20.59 5.03 6.25
CA LEU A 650 21.69 4.07 6.25
C LEU A 650 21.33 2.79 5.48
N THR A 651 20.09 2.38 5.52
CA THR A 651 19.60 1.14 4.91
C THR A 651 19.14 1.29 3.44
N ARG A 652 19.42 2.43 2.81
CA ARG A 652 19.09 2.66 1.37
C ARG A 652 20.15 2.14 0.41
N ALA A 653 21.36 1.82 0.92
CA ALA A 653 22.45 1.29 0.12
C ALA A 653 22.25 -0.18 -0.24
N VAL A 654 22.35 -0.50 -1.52
CA VAL A 654 22.28 -1.87 -2.04
C VAL A 654 23.67 -2.53 -2.12
N SER A 655 24.73 -1.74 -2.40
CA SER A 655 26.09 -2.26 -2.52
C SER A 655 27.10 -1.53 -1.64
N THR A 656 27.08 -0.20 -1.63
CA THR A 656 28.09 0.59 -0.91
C THR A 656 27.45 1.71 -0.11
N LEU A 657 27.84 1.83 1.16
CA LEU A 657 27.51 2.95 2.02
C LEU A 657 28.78 3.73 2.39
N VAL A 658 28.81 5.02 2.09
CA VAL A 658 29.84 5.95 2.56
C VAL A 658 29.23 6.97 3.49
N VAL A 659 29.78 7.11 4.68
CA VAL A 659 29.33 8.10 5.68
C VAL A 659 30.41 9.15 5.84
N LEU A 660 30.08 10.41 5.50
CA LEU A 660 30.93 11.57 5.68
C LEU A 660 30.40 12.41 6.84
N HIS A 661 31.22 12.65 7.86
CA HIS A 661 30.76 13.37 9.05
C HIS A 661 31.80 14.39 9.53
N ARG A 662 31.33 15.61 9.86
CA ARG A 662 32.14 16.67 10.51
C ARG A 662 32.07 16.55 12.02
N ASP A 663 30.88 16.39 12.53
CA ASP A 663 30.58 16.22 13.94
C ASP A 663 30.68 14.76 14.37
N ASP A 664 30.72 14.50 15.67
CA ASP A 664 30.68 13.12 16.17
C ASP A 664 29.47 12.38 15.70
N LEU A 665 29.63 11.11 15.34
CA LEU A 665 28.52 10.24 15.02
C LEU A 665 27.58 10.11 16.24
N PRO A 666 26.28 9.90 16.03
CA PRO A 666 25.37 9.51 17.10
C PRO A 666 25.94 8.34 17.93
N GLU A 667 25.82 8.39 19.25
CA GLU A 667 26.49 7.51 20.22
C GLU A 667 26.53 6.00 19.85
N PRO A 668 25.44 5.38 19.36
CA PRO A 668 25.49 3.96 18.98
C PRO A 668 26.41 3.65 17.79
N LEU A 669 26.73 4.66 16.96
CA LEU A 669 27.55 4.50 15.76
C LEU A 669 29.04 4.80 15.99
N THR A 670 29.41 5.46 17.08
CA THR A 670 30.78 5.89 17.38
C THR A 670 31.77 4.74 17.56
N ALA A 671 31.32 3.56 17.95
CA ALA A 671 32.17 2.38 18.17
C ALA A 671 32.95 1.89 16.92
N HIS A 672 32.80 2.54 15.77
CA HIS A 672 33.51 2.24 14.51
C HIS A 672 34.65 3.21 14.19
N ALA A 673 34.77 4.33 14.93
CA ALA A 673 35.77 5.35 14.65
C ALA A 673 37.22 4.97 15.12
N THR A 674 37.42 3.73 15.59
CA THR A 674 38.67 3.29 16.22
C THR A 674 39.33 2.07 15.52
N LEU A 675 39.05 1.84 14.25
CA LEU A 675 39.80 0.82 13.47
C LEU A 675 40.40 1.43 12.22
#